data_e99e41f5a093f49356900dfb164d449e
#
_entry.id   e99e41f5a093f49356900dfb164d449e
#
_cell.length_a   1.000
_cell.length_b   1.000
_cell.length_c   1.000
_cell.angle_alpha   90.00
_cell.angle_beta   90.00
_cell.angle_gamma   90.00
#
_symmetry.space_group_name_H-M   'P 1'
#
loop_
_entity.id
_entity.type
_entity.pdbx_description
1 polymer ?
#
loop_
_entity_poly.entity_id
_entity_poly.type
_entity_poly.pdbx_seq_one_letter_code
_entity_poly.pdbx_strand_id
1 'polypeptide(L)'
;MGIIGSIRKHSGIAVTVVGLAIVIFIVTGNDSVLNWFKSDKNVIAEVDGVSLDRMQFADMIDQEEAKIRFFAQDPSLTFNSDTEKALRDSLWANFVDEIVIGEQLKKLGLDISEAEVNDMYTGTFIHPFFMQNPQLRDSTGQYNRALMAAQLKNYNKMDALNQSYWDETKRSITTDRLRQKYATLVYSGFYMPAPIAKQIAEYGSKGVNVSVVSMPYDRVADNEIQLTDADYQKYYDEHKEEYRNMSEEIRMLEYVTFAIAPSATDFAAAQDSAMSAWGRLQATPDSSKRLARVVKSETIKEFAYDSLYHRASYYPEIFREKVEASSVGTEIEPMQIGDKWFMGRVMNIENRPDSIRTRVMFVFSDKLSSSFQRDSARADVLSDSLLSELNAGRLSFDSAVANYCDIKINMTPDSLGDIRWQEEGTFDLVYNSIFEQIFRAQGVTFFKGINERIVATPQGGQFRFALPDELGYAIVKVTDKTAPVKKYRLALIAQEIRPSKETISQIESAANKFLSESRNDKTFEENARKQNMQVMTAYVRLMDDRLNNLDNARDVVKWAFDENTEVGQVNSVVASFDNVYAVVMLKDVFQKGYYTLAQVRSNPSFNFEQLVRMEKRIEIQMARAEKLAQSCKNIQDVAVSLNDSVVVLDSISLFADHFGGFGMEPRVQSVASVSKSNGLIGPIRGARGAYFVQVNNRFEMQKVDPEQLRLGQEYNTRSMIGRVQRGRYLPMDRMIFWWLRANAKMDDHRDLMY
;
A
#
# COMPACT_ATOMS: atom_id res chain seq x y z
N MET A 1 3.52 11.50 63.67
CA MET A 1 4.78 10.75 63.84
C MET A 1 5.03 9.97 62.57
N GLY A 2 6.06 10.30 61.86
CA GLY A 2 6.28 9.96 60.46
C GLY A 2 6.73 8.52 60.22
N ILE A 3 6.52 8.10 58.99
CA ILE A 3 6.87 6.82 58.36
C ILE A 3 8.30 6.34 58.69
N ILE A 4 9.25 7.26 58.95
CA ILE A 4 10.64 6.98 59.33
C ILE A 4 10.76 6.27 60.71
N GLY A 5 9.82 6.50 61.64
CA GLY A 5 9.79 5.81 62.91
C GLY A 5 9.39 4.34 62.83
N SER A 6 8.54 3.97 61.86
CA SER A 6 8.12 2.58 61.64
C SER A 6 9.22 1.76 60.93
N ILE A 7 9.98 2.36 60.04
CA ILE A 7 11.10 1.71 59.35
C ILE A 7 12.23 1.37 60.32
N ARG A 8 12.49 2.22 61.29
CA ARG A 8 13.54 1.97 62.32
C ARG A 8 13.20 0.84 63.28
N LYS A 9 11.90 0.53 63.51
CA LYS A 9 11.45 -0.53 64.38
C LYS A 9 11.48 -1.93 63.75
N HIS A 10 11.55 -1.97 62.41
CA HIS A 10 11.60 -3.22 61.60
C HIS A 10 12.85 -3.33 60.75
N SER A 11 13.89 -2.56 61.05
CA SER A 11 15.13 -2.52 60.25
C SER A 11 15.82 -3.90 60.18
N GLY A 12 15.72 -4.72 61.20
CA GLY A 12 16.24 -6.09 61.21
C GLY A 12 15.55 -6.98 60.16
N ILE A 13 14.21 -6.89 60.04
CA ILE A 13 13.44 -7.67 59.05
C ILE A 13 13.74 -7.17 57.65
N ALA A 14 13.83 -5.85 57.43
CA ALA A 14 14.16 -5.28 56.13
C ALA A 14 15.59 -5.69 55.69
N VAL A 15 16.57 -5.67 56.60
CA VAL A 15 17.94 -6.12 56.29
C VAL A 15 17.98 -7.63 56.00
N THR A 16 17.18 -8.44 56.74
CA THR A 16 17.10 -9.89 56.50
C THR A 16 16.45 -10.20 55.14
N VAL A 17 15.38 -9.48 54.75
CA VAL A 17 14.70 -9.66 53.47
C VAL A 17 15.63 -9.22 52.29
N VAL A 18 16.31 -8.09 52.42
CA VAL A 18 17.28 -7.63 51.41
C VAL A 18 18.50 -8.57 51.38
N GLY A 19 18.98 -9.04 52.53
CA GLY A 19 20.07 -10.03 52.59
C GLY A 19 19.67 -11.37 51.96
N LEU A 20 18.44 -11.84 52.17
CA LEU A 20 17.90 -13.05 51.57
C LEU A 20 17.72 -12.89 50.06
N ALA A 21 17.28 -11.72 49.62
CA ALA A 21 17.16 -11.39 48.18
C ALA A 21 18.54 -11.37 47.49
N ILE A 22 19.56 -10.81 48.14
CA ILE A 22 20.95 -10.81 47.64
C ILE A 22 21.54 -12.22 47.61
N VAL A 23 21.26 -13.04 48.62
CA VAL A 23 21.71 -14.44 48.67
C VAL A 23 21.03 -15.27 47.59
N ILE A 24 19.74 -15.09 47.38
CA ILE A 24 19.01 -15.73 46.27
C ILE A 24 19.59 -15.27 44.90
N PHE A 25 19.91 -14.00 44.74
CA PHE A 25 20.55 -13.45 43.57
C PHE A 25 21.95 -14.03 43.27
N ILE A 26 22.75 -14.25 44.35
CA ILE A 26 24.12 -14.80 44.26
C ILE A 26 24.09 -16.32 44.04
N VAL A 27 23.17 -17.05 44.67
CA VAL A 27 23.12 -18.52 44.61
C VAL A 27 22.44 -19.04 43.36
N THR A 28 21.53 -18.28 42.76
CA THR A 28 20.77 -18.73 41.59
C THR A 28 21.44 -18.36 40.30
N GLY A 29 22.51 -17.57 40.24
CA GLY A 29 23.30 -17.24 39.02
C GLY A 29 22.75 -17.68 37.63
N ASN A 30 21.47 -17.92 37.59
CA ASN A 30 20.76 -18.52 36.48
C ASN A 30 19.93 -17.43 35.77
N ASP A 31 20.15 -17.28 34.50
CA ASP A 31 19.47 -16.31 33.61
C ASP A 31 17.94 -16.31 33.76
N SER A 32 17.35 -17.40 34.22
CA SER A 32 15.91 -17.53 34.47
C SER A 32 15.35 -16.66 35.59
N VAL A 33 16.15 -16.28 36.63
CA VAL A 33 15.68 -15.40 37.71
C VAL A 33 15.83 -13.92 37.32
N LEU A 34 16.84 -13.60 36.52
CA LEU A 34 16.95 -12.27 35.88
C LEU A 34 15.79 -12.00 34.95
N ASN A 35 15.28 -13.02 34.26
CA ASN A 35 14.12 -12.91 33.36
C ASN A 35 12.80 -12.74 34.14
N TRP A 36 12.68 -13.24 35.39
CA TRP A 36 11.51 -13.00 36.26
C TRP A 36 11.41 -11.55 36.77
N PHE A 37 12.57 -10.86 36.92
CA PHE A 37 12.62 -9.43 37.28
C PHE A 37 12.62 -8.48 36.08
N LYS A 38 12.80 -8.95 34.85
CA LYS A 38 12.49 -8.19 33.65
C LYS A 38 10.97 -8.19 33.54
N SER A 39 10.37 -7.09 33.94
CA SER A 39 8.92 -6.94 33.87
C SER A 39 8.48 -7.08 32.38
N ASP A 40 7.51 -7.93 32.13
CA ASP A 40 6.85 -8.12 30.78
C ASP A 40 6.31 -6.81 30.16
N LYS A 41 6.36 -5.71 30.89
CA LYS A 41 5.85 -4.41 30.49
C LYS A 41 6.62 -3.73 29.34
N ASN A 42 7.80 -4.22 28.98
CA ASN A 42 8.60 -3.64 27.88
C ASN A 42 8.59 -4.47 26.60
N VAL A 43 8.13 -5.72 26.65
CA VAL A 43 7.97 -6.56 25.47
C VAL A 43 6.73 -6.12 24.73
N ILE A 44 6.91 -5.71 23.47
CA ILE A 44 5.82 -5.25 22.60
C ILE A 44 5.40 -6.29 21.58
N ALA A 45 6.20 -7.32 21.39
CA ALA A 45 5.84 -8.46 20.55
C ALA A 45 6.71 -9.67 20.84
N GLU A 46 6.19 -10.86 20.54
CA GLU A 46 6.94 -12.11 20.54
C GLU A 46 6.63 -12.91 19.25
N VAL A 47 7.66 -13.44 18.60
CA VAL A 47 7.54 -14.25 17.37
C VAL A 47 8.32 -15.54 17.58
N ASP A 48 7.63 -16.68 17.59
CA ASP A 48 8.22 -18.02 17.81
C ASP A 48 9.19 -18.09 19.01
N GLY A 49 8.87 -17.37 20.10
CA GLY A 49 9.67 -17.32 21.33
C GLY A 49 10.77 -16.27 21.32
N VAL A 50 10.90 -15.45 20.29
CA VAL A 50 11.82 -14.31 20.22
C VAL A 50 11.06 -13.04 20.53
N SER A 51 11.41 -12.40 21.66
CA SER A 51 10.77 -11.17 22.11
C SER A 51 11.38 -9.94 21.45
N LEU A 52 10.54 -8.97 21.16
CA LEU A 52 10.90 -7.62 20.71
C LEU A 52 10.51 -6.63 21.81
N ASP A 53 11.46 -5.89 22.34
CA ASP A 53 11.16 -4.86 23.33
C ASP A 53 10.95 -3.48 22.68
N ARG A 54 10.30 -2.59 23.43
CA ARG A 54 9.95 -1.23 22.97
C ARG A 54 11.18 -0.42 22.55
N MET A 55 12.28 -0.51 23.28
CA MET A 55 13.49 0.25 22.98
C MET A 55 14.16 -0.26 21.72
N GLN A 56 14.27 -1.59 21.58
CA GLN A 56 14.81 -2.20 20.35
C GLN A 56 14.01 -1.76 19.11
N PHE A 57 12.69 -1.77 19.20
CA PHE A 57 11.88 -1.36 18.05
C PHE A 57 11.99 0.14 17.76
N ALA A 58 12.06 0.98 18.79
CA ALA A 58 12.32 2.42 18.62
C ALA A 58 13.68 2.67 17.99
N ASP A 59 14.74 1.98 18.45
CA ASP A 59 16.08 2.07 17.85
C ASP A 59 16.07 1.65 16.36
N MET A 60 15.30 0.61 16.00
CA MET A 60 15.15 0.20 14.61
C MET A 60 14.49 1.29 13.76
N ILE A 61 13.47 1.96 14.30
CA ILE A 61 12.79 3.09 13.62
C ILE A 61 13.77 4.24 13.41
N ASP A 62 14.45 4.68 14.47
CA ASP A 62 15.40 5.80 14.44
C ASP A 62 16.54 5.54 13.46
N GLN A 63 17.07 4.32 13.41
CA GLN A 63 18.11 3.93 12.47
C GLN A 63 17.63 3.97 11.02
N GLU A 64 16.42 3.48 10.75
CA GLU A 64 15.88 3.47 9.40
C GLU A 64 15.50 4.88 8.92
N GLU A 65 14.93 5.72 9.80
CA GLU A 65 14.70 7.12 9.52
C GLU A 65 15.99 7.87 9.22
N ALA A 66 17.05 7.64 10.02
CA ALA A 66 18.36 8.23 9.78
C ALA A 66 18.93 7.81 8.42
N LYS A 67 18.76 6.53 8.02
CA LYS A 67 19.15 6.07 6.68
C LYS A 67 18.36 6.77 5.59
N ILE A 68 17.03 6.88 5.73
CA ILE A 68 16.18 7.54 4.72
C ILE A 68 16.57 9.01 4.56
N ARG A 69 16.72 9.77 5.66
CA ARG A 69 17.20 11.17 5.65
C ARG A 69 18.54 11.30 4.96
N PHE A 70 19.39 10.35 5.22
CA PHE A 70 20.72 10.29 4.66
C PHE A 70 20.71 10.05 3.13
N PHE A 71 19.99 9.02 2.63
CA PHE A 71 19.87 8.77 1.19
C PHE A 71 19.11 9.87 0.45
N ALA A 72 18.18 10.53 1.12
CA ALA A 72 17.52 11.72 0.61
C ALA A 72 18.44 12.96 0.58
N GLN A 73 19.61 12.88 1.21
CA GLN A 73 20.50 14.03 1.43
C GLN A 73 19.80 15.22 2.12
N ASP A 74 18.79 14.92 2.96
CA ASP A 74 18.02 15.91 3.69
C ASP A 74 17.89 15.53 5.17
N PRO A 75 18.75 16.08 6.04
CA PRO A 75 18.67 15.84 7.49
C PRO A 75 17.39 16.37 8.14
N SER A 76 16.69 17.29 7.45
CA SER A 76 15.46 17.92 7.95
C SER A 76 14.19 17.24 7.47
N LEU A 77 14.31 16.15 6.71
CA LEU A 77 13.17 15.39 6.20
C LEU A 77 12.27 14.93 7.34
N THR A 78 11.03 15.40 7.31
CA THR A 78 9.97 14.98 8.24
C THR A 78 9.09 13.93 7.58
N PHE A 79 8.69 12.94 8.37
CA PHE A 79 7.76 11.90 7.91
C PHE A 79 6.34 12.33 8.30
N ASN A 80 5.39 12.10 7.39
CA ASN A 80 3.99 12.21 7.75
C ASN A 80 3.52 10.90 8.40
N SER A 81 2.36 10.92 9.03
CA SER A 81 1.75 9.78 9.71
C SER A 81 1.71 8.51 8.85
N ASP A 82 1.31 8.61 7.58
CA ASP A 82 1.24 7.47 6.66
C ASP A 82 2.62 6.87 6.37
N THR A 83 3.63 7.72 6.21
CA THR A 83 5.01 7.28 5.95
C THR A 83 5.61 6.61 7.19
N GLU A 84 5.38 7.18 8.37
CA GLU A 84 5.81 6.58 9.65
C GLU A 84 5.16 5.22 9.87
N LYS A 85 3.85 5.11 9.61
CA LYS A 85 3.14 3.82 9.70
C LYS A 85 3.73 2.79 8.74
N ALA A 86 3.91 3.16 7.47
CA ALA A 86 4.49 2.27 6.47
C ALA A 86 5.90 1.80 6.85
N LEU A 87 6.70 2.69 7.45
CA LEU A 87 8.03 2.37 7.96
C LEU A 87 7.97 1.34 9.09
N ARG A 88 7.14 1.57 10.09
CA ARG A 88 6.95 0.65 11.23
C ARG A 88 6.44 -0.71 10.79
N ASP A 89 5.48 -0.74 9.87
CA ASP A 89 4.93 -1.99 9.33
C ASP A 89 5.99 -2.76 8.52
N SER A 90 6.85 -2.05 7.78
CA SER A 90 7.98 -2.65 7.06
C SER A 90 9.02 -3.25 8.01
N LEU A 91 9.40 -2.52 9.07
CA LEU A 91 10.35 -2.99 10.06
C LEU A 91 9.82 -4.21 10.83
N TRP A 92 8.55 -4.19 11.20
CA TRP A 92 7.89 -5.35 11.78
C TRP A 92 7.89 -6.56 10.85
N ALA A 93 7.50 -6.37 9.59
CA ALA A 93 7.51 -7.46 8.61
C ALA A 93 8.91 -8.05 8.41
N ASN A 94 9.94 -7.21 8.41
CA ASN A 94 11.33 -7.65 8.32
C ASN A 94 11.77 -8.42 9.56
N PHE A 95 11.41 -7.96 10.77
CA PHE A 95 11.67 -8.66 12.03
C PHE A 95 11.03 -10.05 12.04
N VAL A 96 9.75 -10.15 11.69
CA VAL A 96 9.04 -11.43 11.59
C VAL A 96 9.71 -12.36 10.58
N ASP A 97 10.08 -11.83 9.42
CA ASP A 97 10.76 -12.61 8.38
C ASP A 97 12.11 -13.14 8.81
N GLU A 98 12.90 -12.31 9.49
CA GLU A 98 14.23 -12.70 9.97
C GLU A 98 14.14 -13.90 10.93
N ILE A 99 13.15 -13.91 11.80
CA ILE A 99 12.93 -15.00 12.76
C ILE A 99 12.38 -16.23 12.03
N VAL A 100 11.23 -16.10 11.38
CA VAL A 100 10.48 -17.23 10.82
C VAL A 100 11.23 -17.90 9.68
N ILE A 101 11.81 -17.11 8.77
CA ILE A 101 12.59 -17.63 7.64
C ILE A 101 13.97 -18.08 8.13
N GLY A 102 14.63 -17.28 8.98
CA GLY A 102 15.93 -17.59 9.56
C GLY A 102 15.94 -18.92 10.31
N GLU A 103 14.89 -19.25 11.03
CA GLU A 103 14.74 -20.54 11.70
C GLU A 103 14.69 -21.71 10.70
N GLN A 104 13.93 -21.55 9.60
CA GLN A 104 13.84 -22.57 8.55
C GLN A 104 15.19 -22.76 7.84
N LEU A 105 15.87 -21.66 7.50
CA LEU A 105 17.20 -21.71 6.90
C LEU A 105 18.21 -22.44 7.78
N LYS A 106 18.19 -22.14 9.09
CA LYS A 106 19.05 -22.80 10.07
C LYS A 106 18.73 -24.27 10.23
N LYS A 107 17.45 -24.66 10.32
CA LYS A 107 17.00 -26.07 10.41
C LYS A 107 17.46 -26.88 9.21
N LEU A 108 17.51 -26.28 8.03
CA LEU A 108 17.91 -26.94 6.77
C LEU A 108 19.40 -26.83 6.48
N GLY A 109 20.18 -26.10 7.28
CA GLY A 109 21.59 -25.84 7.03
C GLY A 109 21.86 -25.04 5.75
N LEU A 110 20.90 -24.19 5.34
CA LEU A 110 21.08 -23.36 4.16
C LEU A 110 21.92 -22.13 4.49
N ASP A 111 22.99 -21.95 3.77
CA ASP A 111 23.93 -20.85 3.90
C ASP A 111 24.45 -20.38 2.54
N ILE A 112 25.15 -19.26 2.51
CA ILE A 112 25.79 -18.69 1.32
C ILE A 112 27.29 -18.53 1.59
N SER A 113 28.12 -19.12 0.72
CA SER A 113 29.54 -18.94 0.76
C SER A 113 29.98 -17.58 0.18
N GLU A 114 31.15 -17.08 0.61
CA GLU A 114 31.76 -15.88 0.00
C GLU A 114 32.01 -16.05 -1.52
N ALA A 115 32.25 -17.25 -1.99
CA ALA A 115 32.38 -17.54 -3.42
C ALA A 115 31.08 -17.30 -4.16
N GLU A 116 29.93 -17.69 -3.57
CA GLU A 116 28.60 -17.44 -4.13
C GLU A 116 28.24 -15.95 -4.09
N VAL A 117 28.60 -15.24 -3.01
CA VAL A 117 28.44 -13.77 -2.94
C VAL A 117 29.22 -13.09 -4.06
N ASN A 118 30.47 -13.50 -4.29
CA ASN A 118 31.31 -12.95 -5.38
C ASN A 118 30.73 -13.28 -6.77
N ASP A 119 30.11 -14.47 -6.94
CA ASP A 119 29.46 -14.85 -8.20
C ASP A 119 28.25 -13.93 -8.48
N MET A 120 27.52 -13.49 -7.44
CA MET A 120 26.42 -12.53 -7.58
C MET A 120 26.86 -11.13 -8.01
N TYR A 121 28.12 -10.77 -7.79
CA TYR A 121 28.69 -9.48 -8.22
C TYR A 121 29.26 -9.53 -9.65
N THR A 122 30.11 -10.51 -9.91
CA THR A 122 30.98 -10.51 -11.12
C THR A 122 31.02 -11.84 -11.87
N GLY A 123 30.38 -12.88 -11.34
CA GLY A 123 30.45 -14.22 -11.90
C GLY A 123 29.35 -14.56 -12.93
N THR A 124 28.91 -15.80 -12.91
CA THR A 124 27.92 -16.32 -13.85
C THR A 124 26.50 -15.89 -13.47
N PHE A 125 26.19 -15.87 -12.18
CA PHE A 125 24.87 -15.53 -11.63
C PHE A 125 24.89 -14.13 -11.02
N ILE A 126 24.75 -13.12 -11.88
CA ILE A 126 24.66 -11.73 -11.41
C ILE A 126 23.30 -11.50 -10.77
N HIS A 127 23.29 -10.90 -9.57
CA HIS A 127 22.03 -10.59 -8.88
C HIS A 127 21.23 -9.52 -9.66
N PRO A 128 19.87 -9.67 -9.79
CA PRO A 128 19.04 -8.75 -10.55
C PRO A 128 19.15 -7.28 -10.13
N PHE A 129 19.42 -7.02 -8.86
CA PHE A 129 19.66 -5.68 -8.32
C PHE A 129 20.76 -4.93 -9.10
N PHE A 130 21.87 -5.60 -9.39
CA PHE A 130 22.98 -5.00 -10.15
C PHE A 130 22.69 -4.92 -11.64
N MET A 131 22.02 -5.92 -12.19
CA MET A 131 21.65 -5.92 -13.61
C MET A 131 20.69 -4.77 -13.97
N GLN A 132 19.88 -4.31 -13.03
CA GLN A 132 18.92 -3.22 -13.24
C GLN A 132 19.55 -1.84 -13.02
N ASN A 133 20.72 -1.73 -12.38
CA ASN A 133 21.36 -0.45 -12.10
C ASN A 133 21.97 0.18 -13.37
N PRO A 134 21.46 1.35 -13.84
CA PRO A 134 21.99 2.00 -15.04
C PRO A 134 23.47 2.39 -14.93
N GLN A 135 23.97 2.69 -13.72
CA GLN A 135 25.35 3.09 -13.48
C GLN A 135 26.35 1.94 -13.65
N LEU A 136 25.88 0.70 -13.65
CA LEU A 136 26.67 -0.50 -13.82
C LEU A 136 26.56 -1.08 -15.24
N ARG A 137 26.09 -0.29 -16.21
CA ARG A 137 25.96 -0.71 -17.62
C ARG A 137 27.07 -0.10 -18.46
N ASP A 138 27.45 -0.83 -19.51
CA ASP A 138 28.34 -0.33 -20.54
C ASP A 138 27.59 0.49 -21.60
N SER A 139 28.32 0.99 -22.60
CA SER A 139 27.75 1.76 -23.70
C SER A 139 26.74 0.99 -24.57
N THR A 140 26.68 -0.34 -24.45
CA THR A 140 25.71 -1.20 -25.13
C THR A 140 24.48 -1.50 -24.30
N GLY A 141 24.43 -0.99 -23.04
CA GLY A 141 23.37 -1.23 -22.10
C GLY A 141 23.47 -2.55 -21.33
N GLN A 142 24.56 -3.31 -21.52
CA GLN A 142 24.81 -4.57 -20.81
C GLN A 142 25.52 -4.34 -19.47
N TYR A 143 25.32 -5.26 -18.53
CA TYR A 143 25.97 -5.22 -17.22
C TYR A 143 27.49 -5.31 -17.34
N ASN A 144 28.20 -4.33 -16.77
CA ASN A 144 29.66 -4.23 -16.86
C ASN A 144 30.35 -4.83 -15.62
N ARG A 145 30.77 -6.11 -15.75
CA ARG A 145 31.46 -6.84 -14.67
C ARG A 145 32.78 -6.19 -14.28
N ALA A 146 33.51 -5.60 -15.25
CA ALA A 146 34.78 -4.95 -14.97
C ALA A 146 34.60 -3.68 -14.11
N LEU A 147 33.58 -2.91 -14.38
CA LEU A 147 33.24 -1.74 -13.59
C LEU A 147 32.87 -2.14 -12.15
N MET A 148 32.04 -3.19 -12.00
CA MET A 148 31.68 -3.72 -10.70
C MET A 148 32.90 -4.23 -9.92
N ALA A 149 33.80 -4.97 -10.57
CA ALA A 149 35.04 -5.44 -9.94
C ALA A 149 35.93 -4.27 -9.48
N ALA A 150 35.98 -3.18 -10.27
CA ALA A 150 36.74 -1.97 -9.91
C ALA A 150 36.12 -1.27 -8.69
N GLN A 151 34.77 -1.21 -8.59
CA GLN A 151 34.09 -0.65 -7.42
C GLN A 151 34.36 -1.46 -6.15
N LEU A 152 34.24 -2.79 -6.21
CA LEU A 152 34.57 -3.68 -5.09
C LEU A 152 36.03 -3.56 -4.63
N LYS A 153 36.99 -3.43 -5.57
CA LYS A 153 38.39 -3.22 -5.24
C LYS A 153 38.65 -1.89 -4.52
N ASN A 154 37.83 -0.91 -4.75
CA ASN A 154 37.93 0.42 -4.14
C ASN A 154 37.14 0.54 -2.82
N TYR A 155 36.46 -0.52 -2.37
CA TYR A 155 35.62 -0.51 -1.16
C TYR A 155 36.30 0.12 0.05
N ASN A 156 37.57 -0.32 0.36
CA ASN A 156 38.34 0.20 1.51
C ASN A 156 38.80 1.67 1.35
N LYS A 157 38.60 2.27 0.18
CA LYS A 157 38.93 3.69 -0.10
C LYS A 157 37.68 4.57 -0.12
N MET A 158 36.51 3.97 -0.03
CA MET A 158 35.25 4.70 0.06
C MET A 158 35.13 5.34 1.44
N ASP A 159 34.39 6.42 1.54
CA ASP A 159 33.99 6.98 2.82
C ASP A 159 33.09 5.99 3.58
N ALA A 160 32.96 6.18 4.87
CA ALA A 160 32.22 5.29 5.78
C ALA A 160 30.76 5.05 5.33
N LEU A 161 30.21 6.00 4.66
CA LEU A 161 28.87 6.02 4.16
C LEU A 161 28.65 5.10 2.96
N ASN A 162 29.48 5.25 1.95
CA ASN A 162 29.47 4.38 0.80
C ASN A 162 29.82 2.95 1.21
N GLN A 163 30.71 2.74 2.20
CA GLN A 163 30.95 1.42 2.77
C GLN A 163 29.69 0.84 3.41
N SER A 164 28.98 1.62 4.24
CA SER A 164 27.72 1.18 4.86
C SER A 164 26.66 0.80 3.81
N TYR A 165 26.55 1.56 2.72
CA TYR A 165 25.66 1.22 1.60
C TYR A 165 26.00 -0.12 0.96
N TRP A 166 27.29 -0.39 0.74
CA TRP A 166 27.74 -1.67 0.17
C TRP A 166 27.52 -2.84 1.11
N ASP A 167 27.73 -2.66 2.42
CA ASP A 167 27.47 -3.69 3.43
C ASP A 167 25.97 -4.03 3.51
N GLU A 168 25.12 -3.03 3.48
CA GLU A 168 23.66 -3.22 3.45
C GLU A 168 23.22 -3.91 2.14
N THR A 169 23.79 -3.50 1.00
CA THR A 169 23.55 -4.15 -0.29
C THR A 169 23.97 -5.62 -0.26
N LYS A 170 25.16 -5.93 0.30
CA LYS A 170 25.64 -7.30 0.48
C LYS A 170 24.65 -8.12 1.33
N ARG A 171 24.19 -7.56 2.45
CA ARG A 171 23.22 -8.20 3.33
C ARG A 171 21.91 -8.48 2.59
N SER A 172 21.38 -7.50 1.88
CA SER A 172 20.12 -7.60 1.12
C SER A 172 20.18 -8.70 0.06
N ILE A 173 21.19 -8.69 -0.82
CA ILE A 173 21.33 -9.71 -1.88
C ILE A 173 21.58 -11.12 -1.31
N THR A 174 22.28 -11.21 -0.17
CA THR A 174 22.51 -12.48 0.53
C THR A 174 21.20 -13.04 1.07
N THR A 175 20.39 -12.19 1.71
CA THR A 175 19.06 -12.57 2.20
C THR A 175 18.14 -13.00 1.07
N ASP A 176 18.11 -12.26 -0.03
CA ASP A 176 17.32 -12.61 -1.21
C ASP A 176 17.73 -13.95 -1.79
N ARG A 177 19.04 -14.21 -1.86
CA ARG A 177 19.55 -15.48 -2.36
C ARG A 177 19.21 -16.66 -1.45
N LEU A 178 19.28 -16.47 -0.13
CA LEU A 178 18.85 -17.49 0.85
C LEU A 178 17.36 -17.80 0.70
N ARG A 179 16.53 -16.78 0.55
CA ARG A 179 15.10 -16.94 0.28
C ARG A 179 14.86 -17.72 -1.02
N GLN A 180 15.61 -17.41 -2.09
CA GLN A 180 15.52 -18.15 -3.36
C GLN A 180 15.92 -19.61 -3.19
N LYS A 181 17.00 -19.91 -2.44
CA LYS A 181 17.41 -21.29 -2.16
C LYS A 181 16.31 -22.05 -1.43
N TYR A 182 15.74 -21.46 -0.40
CA TYR A 182 14.62 -22.05 0.36
C TYR A 182 13.40 -22.31 -0.54
N ALA A 183 12.98 -21.30 -1.28
CA ALA A 183 11.88 -21.43 -2.22
C ALA A 183 12.15 -22.53 -3.26
N THR A 184 13.35 -22.57 -3.82
CA THR A 184 13.75 -23.62 -4.79
C THR A 184 13.70 -25.00 -4.17
N LEU A 185 14.13 -25.16 -2.91
CA LEU A 185 14.05 -26.42 -2.19
C LEU A 185 12.61 -26.90 -2.03
N VAL A 186 11.70 -26.00 -1.58
CA VAL A 186 10.28 -26.30 -1.45
C VAL A 186 9.68 -26.67 -2.81
N TYR A 187 10.01 -25.92 -3.87
CA TYR A 187 9.54 -26.20 -5.22
C TYR A 187 10.02 -27.54 -5.75
N SER A 188 11.24 -27.93 -5.41
CA SER A 188 11.79 -29.21 -5.81
C SER A 188 11.04 -30.40 -5.17
N GLY A 189 10.29 -30.15 -4.09
CA GLY A 189 9.38 -31.12 -3.49
C GLY A 189 8.13 -31.42 -4.35
N PHE A 190 7.73 -30.49 -5.24
CA PHE A 190 6.61 -30.69 -6.17
C PHE A 190 7.09 -31.35 -7.47
N TYR A 191 7.35 -32.62 -7.41
CA TYR A 191 7.79 -33.39 -8.56
C TYR A 191 6.86 -34.59 -8.82
N MET A 192 6.79 -35.01 -10.08
CA MET A 192 6.09 -36.24 -10.46
C MET A 192 7.08 -37.41 -10.45
N PRO A 193 6.85 -38.47 -9.64
CA PRO A 193 7.70 -39.64 -9.67
C PRO A 193 7.70 -40.30 -11.06
N ALA A 194 8.86 -40.72 -11.54
CA ALA A 194 9.00 -41.34 -12.85
C ALA A 194 8.08 -42.57 -13.11
N PRO A 195 7.80 -43.46 -12.13
CA PRO A 195 6.84 -44.55 -12.31
C PRO A 195 5.42 -44.03 -12.59
N ILE A 196 5.01 -42.94 -11.90
CA ILE A 196 3.67 -42.33 -12.10
C ILE A 196 3.61 -41.69 -13.49
N ALA A 197 4.64 -40.93 -13.89
CA ALA A 197 4.73 -40.37 -15.22
C ALA A 197 4.64 -41.43 -16.32
N LYS A 198 5.35 -42.56 -16.15
CA LYS A 198 5.31 -43.69 -17.07
C LYS A 198 3.90 -44.31 -17.18
N GLN A 199 3.22 -44.49 -16.06
CA GLN A 199 1.87 -45.05 -16.03
C GLN A 199 0.87 -44.09 -16.71
N ILE A 200 0.93 -42.79 -16.40
CA ILE A 200 0.07 -41.77 -17.02
C ILE A 200 0.34 -41.69 -18.53
N ALA A 201 1.61 -41.72 -18.95
CA ALA A 201 2.00 -41.71 -20.35
C ALA A 201 1.47 -42.96 -21.10
N GLU A 202 1.51 -44.12 -20.46
CA GLU A 202 0.95 -45.37 -21.03
C GLU A 202 -0.56 -45.22 -21.27
N TYR A 203 -1.31 -44.74 -20.29
CA TYR A 203 -2.75 -44.53 -20.46
C TYR A 203 -3.05 -43.38 -21.45
N GLY A 204 -2.25 -42.32 -21.44
CA GLY A 204 -2.38 -41.17 -22.36
C GLY A 204 -2.03 -41.51 -23.82
N SER A 205 -1.29 -42.62 -24.04
CA SER A 205 -0.99 -43.15 -25.39
C SER A 205 -2.11 -44.06 -25.93
N LYS A 206 -3.21 -44.20 -25.19
CA LYS A 206 -4.37 -45.05 -25.58
C LYS A 206 -5.60 -44.18 -25.69
N GLY A 207 -6.37 -44.42 -26.75
CA GLY A 207 -7.70 -43.85 -26.94
C GLY A 207 -8.80 -44.90 -26.66
N VAL A 208 -9.96 -44.42 -26.31
CA VAL A 208 -11.16 -45.25 -26.10
C VAL A 208 -12.33 -44.66 -26.86
N ASN A 209 -13.13 -45.57 -27.48
CA ASN A 209 -14.47 -45.27 -27.93
C ASN A 209 -15.44 -45.71 -26.87
N VAL A 210 -16.35 -44.86 -26.46
CA VAL A 210 -17.25 -45.14 -25.35
C VAL A 210 -18.69 -44.83 -25.70
N SER A 211 -19.60 -45.61 -25.14
CA SER A 211 -21.02 -45.33 -25.08
C SER A 211 -21.32 -44.69 -23.72
N VAL A 212 -22.05 -43.60 -23.70
CA VAL A 212 -22.30 -42.78 -22.49
C VAL A 212 -23.80 -42.51 -22.35
N VAL A 213 -24.28 -42.60 -21.14
CA VAL A 213 -25.58 -42.05 -20.70
C VAL A 213 -25.36 -41.18 -19.48
N SER A 214 -25.94 -39.98 -19.48
CA SER A 214 -25.79 -39.03 -18.38
C SER A 214 -27.11 -38.78 -17.66
N MET A 215 -27.01 -38.53 -16.38
CA MET A 215 -28.10 -38.02 -15.53
C MET A 215 -27.70 -36.62 -15.00
N PRO A 216 -27.99 -35.54 -15.73
CA PRO A 216 -27.62 -34.18 -15.32
C PRO A 216 -28.18 -33.80 -13.95
N TYR A 217 -27.41 -33.07 -13.16
CA TYR A 217 -27.84 -32.65 -11.82
C TYR A 217 -28.99 -31.66 -11.86
N ASP A 218 -29.12 -30.86 -12.90
CA ASP A 218 -30.21 -29.89 -13.10
C ASP A 218 -31.59 -30.53 -13.28
N ARG A 219 -31.66 -31.86 -13.54
CA ARG A 219 -32.93 -32.60 -13.54
C ARG A 219 -33.53 -32.77 -12.15
N VAL A 220 -32.78 -32.52 -11.07
CA VAL A 220 -33.33 -32.47 -9.71
C VAL A 220 -33.95 -31.10 -9.51
N ALA A 221 -35.26 -31.06 -9.34
CA ALA A 221 -35.99 -29.78 -9.19
C ALA A 221 -35.69 -29.11 -7.83
N ASP A 222 -35.72 -27.78 -7.80
CA ASP A 222 -35.39 -27.01 -6.59
C ASP A 222 -36.31 -27.32 -5.40
N ASN A 223 -37.56 -27.69 -5.66
CA ASN A 223 -38.52 -28.11 -4.63
C ASN A 223 -38.21 -29.45 -3.99
N GLU A 224 -37.35 -30.26 -4.59
CA GLU A 224 -36.86 -31.52 -4.02
C GLU A 224 -35.69 -31.34 -3.07
N ILE A 225 -35.08 -30.15 -3.10
CA ILE A 225 -33.89 -29.81 -2.31
C ILE A 225 -34.31 -29.17 -1.01
N GLN A 226 -34.39 -29.94 0.06
CA GLN A 226 -34.60 -29.46 1.40
C GLN A 226 -33.29 -29.49 2.17
N LEU A 227 -32.80 -28.30 2.53
CA LEU A 227 -31.57 -28.15 3.31
C LEU A 227 -31.88 -28.15 4.80
N THR A 228 -31.10 -28.87 5.56
CA THR A 228 -31.16 -28.92 7.01
C THR A 228 -29.85 -28.38 7.60
N ASP A 229 -29.86 -28.03 8.89
CA ASP A 229 -28.62 -27.60 9.56
C ASP A 229 -27.54 -28.71 9.52
N ALA A 230 -27.92 -29.96 9.47
CA ALA A 230 -26.98 -31.07 9.30
C ALA A 230 -26.27 -31.05 7.93
N ASP A 231 -26.98 -30.64 6.85
CA ASP A 231 -26.37 -30.52 5.52
C ASP A 231 -25.35 -29.40 5.48
N TYR A 232 -25.65 -28.24 6.13
CA TYR A 232 -24.71 -27.13 6.24
C TYR A 232 -23.50 -27.51 7.07
N GLN A 233 -23.69 -28.17 8.22
CA GLN A 233 -22.59 -28.61 9.07
C GLN A 233 -21.69 -29.62 8.35
N LYS A 234 -22.30 -30.65 7.70
CA LYS A 234 -21.56 -31.64 6.93
C LYS A 234 -20.68 -31.00 5.85
N TYR A 235 -21.26 -30.15 5.02
CA TYR A 235 -20.52 -29.49 3.96
C TYR A 235 -19.39 -28.62 4.50
N TYR A 236 -19.64 -27.85 5.57
CA TYR A 236 -18.62 -27.06 6.23
C TYR A 236 -17.46 -27.90 6.74
N ASP A 237 -17.74 -29.04 7.42
CA ASP A 237 -16.70 -29.92 7.98
C ASP A 237 -15.85 -30.57 6.88
N GLU A 238 -16.48 -30.97 5.78
CA GLU A 238 -15.80 -31.57 4.62
C GLU A 238 -14.93 -30.56 3.86
N HIS A 239 -15.27 -29.24 3.89
CA HIS A 239 -14.59 -28.17 3.17
C HIS A 239 -13.94 -27.15 4.10
N LYS A 240 -13.73 -27.50 5.36
CA LYS A 240 -13.27 -26.57 6.42
C LYS A 240 -12.00 -25.79 6.06
N GLU A 241 -11.07 -26.44 5.34
CA GLU A 241 -9.82 -25.80 4.92
C GLU A 241 -10.04 -24.66 3.90
N GLU A 242 -11.13 -24.65 3.16
CA GLU A 242 -11.50 -23.57 2.24
C GLU A 242 -11.95 -22.32 2.99
N TYR A 243 -12.40 -22.48 4.25
CA TYR A 243 -12.85 -21.41 5.15
C TYR A 243 -11.81 -21.06 6.20
N ARG A 244 -10.54 -21.31 5.90
CA ARG A 244 -9.44 -20.96 6.80
C ARG A 244 -9.16 -19.46 6.76
N ASN A 245 -9.24 -18.80 7.93
CA ASN A 245 -8.76 -17.44 8.12
C ASN A 245 -7.28 -17.48 8.53
N MET A 246 -6.40 -17.24 7.58
CA MET A 246 -4.95 -17.18 7.82
C MET A 246 -4.47 -15.78 8.18
N SER A 247 -5.36 -14.79 8.18
CA SER A 247 -5.08 -13.42 8.58
C SER A 247 -5.02 -13.30 10.11
N GLU A 248 -4.55 -12.17 10.59
CA GLU A 248 -4.71 -11.73 11.97
C GLU A 248 -6.21 -11.66 12.32
N GLU A 249 -6.50 -11.55 13.62
CA GLU A 249 -7.86 -11.29 14.06
C GLU A 249 -8.40 -10.01 13.43
N ILE A 250 -9.64 -10.08 12.94
CA ILE A 250 -10.35 -8.97 12.31
C ILE A 250 -11.62 -8.69 13.12
N ARG A 251 -11.88 -7.42 13.44
CA ARG A 251 -13.11 -6.97 14.04
C ARG A 251 -14.00 -6.34 12.97
N MET A 252 -15.23 -6.79 12.85
CA MET A 252 -16.24 -6.19 12.00
C MET A 252 -17.01 -5.15 12.80
N LEU A 253 -16.94 -3.91 12.35
CA LEU A 253 -17.62 -2.80 12.97
C LEU A 253 -18.78 -2.34 12.08
N GLU A 254 -19.91 -2.01 12.69
CA GLU A 254 -20.99 -1.26 12.07
C GLU A 254 -21.05 0.13 12.69
N TYR A 255 -21.27 1.15 11.88
CA TYR A 255 -21.32 2.51 12.37
C TYR A 255 -22.24 3.40 11.56
N VAL A 256 -22.76 4.45 12.21
CA VAL A 256 -23.50 5.54 11.59
C VAL A 256 -22.73 6.84 11.77
N THR A 257 -22.89 7.76 10.82
CA THR A 257 -22.14 9.03 10.82
C THR A 257 -23.06 10.23 10.92
N PHE A 258 -22.54 11.27 11.58
CA PHE A 258 -23.16 12.60 11.72
C PHE A 258 -22.18 13.60 11.12
N ALA A 259 -22.45 14.03 9.87
CA ALA A 259 -21.57 14.95 9.16
C ALA A 259 -21.57 16.34 9.83
N ILE A 260 -20.39 16.88 10.08
CA ILE A 260 -20.20 18.24 10.61
C ILE A 260 -20.23 19.20 9.43
N ALA A 261 -21.44 19.63 9.04
CA ALA A 261 -21.67 20.55 7.93
C ALA A 261 -22.26 21.87 8.42
N PRO A 262 -21.96 22.99 7.74
CA PRO A 262 -22.54 24.28 8.08
C PRO A 262 -24.08 24.26 8.00
N SER A 263 -24.73 24.91 8.96
CA SER A 263 -26.17 25.10 9.01
C SER A 263 -26.59 26.33 8.17
N ALA A 264 -27.90 26.49 7.95
CA ALA A 264 -28.43 27.66 7.27
C ALA A 264 -28.02 28.98 7.95
N THR A 265 -27.92 29.00 9.28
CA THR A 265 -27.45 30.13 10.05
C THR A 265 -25.96 30.42 9.83
N ASP A 266 -25.16 29.37 9.65
CA ASP A 266 -23.71 29.51 9.33
C ASP A 266 -23.52 30.09 7.92
N PHE A 267 -24.34 29.65 6.96
CA PHE A 267 -24.34 30.22 5.61
C PHE A 267 -24.70 31.71 5.62
N ALA A 268 -25.70 32.13 6.39
CA ALA A 268 -26.07 33.53 6.52
C ALA A 268 -24.97 34.35 7.19
N ALA A 269 -24.35 33.86 8.27
CA ALA A 269 -23.25 34.50 8.96
C ALA A 269 -22.00 34.63 8.07
N ALA A 270 -21.70 33.62 7.27
CA ALA A 270 -20.62 33.66 6.30
C ALA A 270 -20.88 34.65 5.17
N GLN A 271 -22.13 34.80 4.73
CA GLN A 271 -22.54 35.84 3.79
C GLN A 271 -22.29 37.25 4.35
N ASP A 272 -22.75 37.50 5.58
CA ASP A 272 -22.55 38.80 6.25
C ASP A 272 -21.04 39.12 6.43
N SER A 273 -20.24 38.10 6.76
CA SER A 273 -18.79 38.22 6.84
C SER A 273 -18.17 38.60 5.48
N ALA A 274 -18.60 37.91 4.42
CA ALA A 274 -18.11 38.16 3.05
C ALA A 274 -18.47 39.57 2.58
N MET A 275 -19.70 40.02 2.84
CA MET A 275 -20.13 41.42 2.51
C MET A 275 -19.35 42.44 3.31
N SER A 276 -19.02 42.19 4.58
CA SER A 276 -18.18 43.05 5.38
C SER A 276 -16.74 43.10 4.87
N ALA A 277 -16.17 41.96 4.48
CA ALA A 277 -14.83 41.92 3.86
C ALA A 277 -14.79 42.66 2.52
N TRP A 278 -15.86 42.52 1.73
CA TRP A 278 -16.04 43.25 0.49
C TRP A 278 -16.06 44.76 0.71
N GLY A 279 -16.81 45.27 1.67
CA GLY A 279 -16.82 46.69 2.03
C GLY A 279 -15.46 47.19 2.44
N ARG A 280 -14.64 46.41 3.17
CA ARG A 280 -13.26 46.75 3.52
C ARG A 280 -12.34 46.80 2.29
N LEU A 281 -12.50 45.89 1.36
CA LEU A 281 -11.76 45.86 0.11
C LEU A 281 -12.07 47.09 -0.73
N GLN A 282 -13.37 47.46 -0.89
CA GLN A 282 -13.80 48.62 -1.64
C GLN A 282 -13.27 49.95 -1.05
N ALA A 283 -13.27 50.06 0.26
CA ALA A 283 -12.76 51.25 0.96
C ALA A 283 -11.24 51.39 0.92
N THR A 284 -10.50 50.41 0.38
CA THR A 284 -9.03 50.40 0.39
C THR A 284 -8.47 50.81 -0.97
N PRO A 285 -7.67 51.91 -1.10
CA PRO A 285 -7.04 52.31 -2.35
C PRO A 285 -6.02 51.31 -2.88
N ASP A 286 -5.91 51.17 -4.20
CA ASP A 286 -5.05 50.19 -4.89
C ASP A 286 -3.55 50.38 -4.60
N SER A 287 -3.12 51.61 -4.44
CA SER A 287 -1.70 51.99 -4.23
C SER A 287 -1.21 51.83 -2.80
N SER A 288 -2.08 51.39 -1.88
CA SER A 288 -1.76 51.36 -0.47
C SER A 288 -1.16 50.01 -0.03
N LYS A 289 -0.09 50.05 0.78
CA LYS A 289 0.39 48.87 1.54
C LYS A 289 -0.71 48.24 2.42
N ARG A 290 -1.79 48.97 2.64
CA ARG A 290 -2.97 48.53 3.38
C ARG A 290 -3.77 47.47 2.59
N LEU A 291 -3.83 47.55 1.25
CA LEU A 291 -4.55 46.61 0.42
C LEU A 291 -4.03 45.17 0.63
N ALA A 292 -2.72 44.99 0.50
CA ALA A 292 -2.11 43.65 0.74
C ALA A 292 -2.42 43.09 2.15
N ARG A 293 -2.45 43.99 3.15
CA ARG A 293 -2.78 43.64 4.53
C ARG A 293 -4.25 43.25 4.68
N VAL A 294 -5.18 44.00 4.09
CA VAL A 294 -6.62 43.67 4.10
C VAL A 294 -6.86 42.33 3.40
N VAL A 295 -6.33 42.13 2.21
CA VAL A 295 -6.51 40.87 1.50
C VAL A 295 -5.92 39.69 2.30
N LYS A 296 -4.70 39.81 2.81
CA LYS A 296 -4.07 38.77 3.64
C LYS A 296 -4.84 38.41 4.90
N SER A 297 -5.52 39.39 5.53
CA SER A 297 -6.28 39.16 6.77
C SER A 297 -7.64 38.49 6.53
N GLU A 298 -8.21 38.66 5.34
CA GLU A 298 -9.56 38.24 5.00
C GLU A 298 -9.63 36.95 4.16
N THR A 299 -8.50 36.57 3.53
CA THR A 299 -8.45 35.38 2.67
C THR A 299 -7.94 34.13 3.39
N ILE A 300 -8.39 32.97 2.98
CA ILE A 300 -7.86 31.67 3.43
C ILE A 300 -6.46 31.39 2.84
N LYS A 301 -5.71 30.50 3.48
CA LYS A 301 -4.33 30.17 3.08
C LYS A 301 -4.20 29.63 1.64
N GLU A 302 -5.19 28.90 1.17
CA GLU A 302 -5.24 28.31 -0.17
C GLU A 302 -5.15 29.39 -1.27
N PHE A 303 -5.76 30.57 -1.02
CA PHE A 303 -5.74 31.71 -1.92
C PHE A 303 -4.95 32.89 -1.32
N ALA A 304 -3.85 32.59 -0.64
CA ALA A 304 -3.00 33.62 -0.04
C ALA A 304 -2.56 34.65 -1.09
N TYR A 305 -2.66 35.95 -0.74
CA TYR A 305 -2.27 37.03 -1.63
C TYR A 305 -0.77 37.00 -1.88
N ASP A 306 -0.39 36.69 -3.13
CA ASP A 306 0.99 36.55 -3.59
C ASP A 306 1.47 37.68 -4.52
N SER A 307 0.56 38.54 -4.96
CA SER A 307 0.81 39.61 -5.95
C SER A 307 1.22 39.11 -7.35
N LEU A 308 0.99 37.83 -7.66
CA LEU A 308 1.38 37.19 -8.92
C LEU A 308 0.28 37.31 -9.98
N TYR A 309 0.65 36.98 -11.21
CA TYR A 309 -0.29 36.89 -12.33
C TYR A 309 -0.65 35.45 -12.58
N HIS A 310 -1.93 35.16 -12.49
CA HIS A 310 -2.48 33.83 -12.73
C HIS A 310 -3.29 33.78 -14.03
N ARG A 311 -3.34 32.60 -14.66
CA ARG A 311 -4.33 32.34 -15.71
C ARG A 311 -5.73 32.41 -15.13
N ALA A 312 -6.72 32.71 -15.96
CA ALA A 312 -8.13 32.64 -15.54
C ALA A 312 -8.52 31.25 -15.01
N SER A 313 -7.91 30.19 -15.53
CA SER A 313 -8.12 28.81 -15.07
C SER A 313 -7.68 28.50 -13.63
N TYR A 314 -6.89 29.37 -13.01
CA TYR A 314 -6.54 29.30 -11.60
C TYR A 314 -7.76 29.51 -10.68
N TYR A 315 -8.76 30.23 -11.15
CA TYR A 315 -9.94 30.56 -10.38
C TYR A 315 -11.07 29.55 -10.64
N PRO A 316 -11.99 29.34 -9.66
CA PRO A 316 -13.18 28.52 -9.85
C PRO A 316 -13.99 28.96 -11.08
N GLU A 317 -14.62 28.02 -11.78
CA GLU A 317 -15.21 28.22 -13.11
C GLU A 317 -16.16 29.44 -13.19
N ILE A 318 -17.08 29.54 -12.25
CA ILE A 318 -18.05 30.68 -12.22
C ILE A 318 -17.35 32.02 -11.94
N PHE A 319 -16.33 32.04 -11.08
CA PHE A 319 -15.54 33.24 -10.79
C PHE A 319 -14.65 33.61 -11.97
N ARG A 320 -14.08 32.60 -12.63
CA ARG A 320 -13.27 32.75 -13.85
C ARG A 320 -13.98 33.52 -14.96
N GLU A 321 -15.25 33.22 -15.23
CA GLU A 321 -16.04 33.94 -16.23
C GLU A 321 -16.09 35.45 -15.95
N LYS A 322 -16.24 35.82 -14.67
CA LYS A 322 -16.20 37.22 -14.26
C LYS A 322 -14.84 37.87 -14.44
N VAL A 323 -13.76 37.11 -14.10
CA VAL A 323 -12.38 37.58 -14.29
C VAL A 323 -12.08 37.80 -15.78
N GLU A 324 -12.48 36.87 -16.64
CA GLU A 324 -12.25 36.96 -18.10
C GLU A 324 -12.98 38.13 -18.75
N ALA A 325 -14.18 38.44 -18.28
CA ALA A 325 -14.98 39.57 -18.75
C ALA A 325 -14.54 40.94 -18.21
N SER A 326 -13.59 40.94 -17.26
CA SER A 326 -13.19 42.17 -16.53
C SER A 326 -12.11 43.00 -17.23
N SER A 327 -12.05 44.27 -16.89
CA SER A 327 -10.97 45.20 -17.16
C SER A 327 -10.22 45.56 -15.89
N VAL A 328 -9.05 46.22 -16.01
CA VAL A 328 -8.30 46.72 -14.86
C VAL A 328 -9.14 47.68 -14.03
N GLY A 329 -9.17 47.50 -12.72
CA GLY A 329 -9.97 48.26 -11.77
C GLY A 329 -11.38 47.67 -11.56
N THR A 330 -11.79 46.63 -12.31
CA THR A 330 -13.09 46.01 -12.10
C THR A 330 -13.15 45.34 -10.74
N GLU A 331 -14.22 45.62 -10.01
CA GLU A 331 -14.60 44.96 -8.76
C GLU A 331 -15.52 43.81 -9.04
N ILE A 332 -15.17 42.62 -8.53
CA ILE A 332 -15.97 41.41 -8.64
C ILE A 332 -16.66 41.18 -7.30
N GLU A 333 -17.96 41.34 -7.29
CA GLU A 333 -18.81 41.21 -6.10
C GLU A 333 -18.72 39.83 -5.44
N PRO A 334 -19.01 39.73 -4.14
CA PRO A 334 -19.05 38.46 -3.44
C PRO A 334 -19.99 37.45 -4.10
N MET A 335 -19.47 36.25 -4.40
CA MET A 335 -20.24 35.15 -4.90
C MET A 335 -19.88 33.87 -4.17
N GLN A 336 -20.91 33.09 -3.83
CA GLN A 336 -20.74 31.80 -3.23
C GLN A 336 -20.48 30.74 -4.30
N ILE A 337 -19.43 29.95 -4.13
CA ILE A 337 -19.08 28.82 -4.98
C ILE A 337 -18.75 27.64 -4.07
N GLY A 338 -19.66 26.67 -4.01
CA GLY A 338 -19.54 25.56 -3.07
C GLY A 338 -19.58 26.01 -1.62
N ASP A 339 -18.55 25.66 -0.87
CA ASP A 339 -18.33 25.99 0.53
C ASP A 339 -17.54 27.27 0.77
N LYS A 340 -17.32 28.09 -0.27
CA LYS A 340 -16.49 29.28 -0.21
C LYS A 340 -17.19 30.50 -0.82
N TRP A 341 -16.87 31.67 -0.27
CA TRP A 341 -17.17 32.98 -0.86
C TRP A 341 -15.94 33.52 -1.55
N PHE A 342 -16.09 33.96 -2.80
CA PHE A 342 -15.04 34.59 -3.60
C PHE A 342 -15.45 36.02 -3.95
N MET A 343 -14.50 36.94 -3.83
CA MET A 343 -14.65 38.34 -4.22
C MET A 343 -13.27 38.93 -4.55
N GLY A 344 -13.21 40.01 -5.32
CA GLY A 344 -11.91 40.58 -5.61
C GLY A 344 -11.96 41.82 -6.46
N ARG A 345 -10.76 42.41 -6.66
CA ARG A 345 -10.52 43.53 -7.56
C ARG A 345 -9.42 43.18 -8.54
N VAL A 346 -9.66 43.44 -9.82
CA VAL A 346 -8.66 43.21 -10.88
C VAL A 346 -7.63 44.32 -10.84
N MET A 347 -6.43 44.00 -10.38
CA MET A 347 -5.33 44.97 -10.20
C MET A 347 -4.57 45.25 -11.48
N ASN A 348 -4.37 44.24 -12.31
CA ASN A 348 -3.74 44.35 -13.60
C ASN A 348 -4.05 43.18 -14.51
N ILE A 349 -3.92 43.37 -15.84
CA ILE A 349 -4.10 42.36 -16.86
C ILE A 349 -2.91 42.50 -17.83
N GLU A 350 -2.18 41.43 -18.05
CA GLU A 350 -1.03 41.41 -18.96
C GLU A 350 -1.05 40.15 -19.84
N ASN A 351 -0.58 40.27 -21.09
CA ASN A 351 -0.20 39.14 -21.93
C ASN A 351 1.26 38.81 -21.63
N ARG A 352 1.47 37.63 -21.03
CA ARG A 352 2.81 37.19 -20.62
C ARG A 352 2.95 35.67 -20.78
N PRO A 353 4.16 35.15 -20.94
CA PRO A 353 4.38 33.71 -21.04
C PRO A 353 3.70 32.98 -19.89
N ASP A 354 3.14 31.83 -20.18
CA ASP A 354 2.54 30.99 -19.12
C ASP A 354 3.61 30.28 -18.32
N SER A 355 4.56 29.72 -19.04
CA SER A 355 5.71 29.05 -18.47
C SER A 355 6.98 29.50 -19.16
N ILE A 356 8.06 29.46 -18.41
CA ILE A 356 9.41 29.71 -18.91
C ILE A 356 10.28 28.50 -18.60
N ARG A 357 11.25 28.23 -19.47
CA ARG A 357 12.28 27.24 -19.21
C ARG A 357 13.58 27.94 -18.88
N THR A 358 14.18 27.58 -17.78
CA THR A 358 15.41 28.22 -17.31
C THR A 358 16.46 27.19 -16.97
N ARG A 359 17.71 27.62 -17.07
CA ARG A 359 18.87 26.90 -16.55
C ARG A 359 19.52 27.76 -15.48
N VAL A 360 19.97 27.16 -14.39
CA VAL A 360 20.51 27.85 -13.23
C VAL A 360 21.88 27.29 -12.87
N MET A 361 22.80 28.16 -12.51
CA MET A 361 24.05 27.80 -11.83
C MET A 361 24.19 28.54 -10.51
N PHE A 362 24.76 27.89 -9.53
CA PHE A 362 24.95 28.47 -8.18
C PHE A 362 26.42 28.69 -7.89
N VAL A 363 26.70 29.83 -7.28
CA VAL A 363 28.02 30.25 -6.77
C VAL A 363 27.84 30.57 -5.30
N PHE A 364 28.19 29.65 -4.41
CA PHE A 364 27.99 29.78 -2.97
C PHE A 364 29.22 30.37 -2.25
N SER A 365 29.00 30.89 -1.07
CA SER A 365 30.05 31.32 -0.14
C SER A 365 30.27 30.26 0.95
N ASP A 366 31.37 30.39 1.71
CA ASP A 366 31.74 29.58 2.86
C ASP A 366 30.75 29.68 4.03
N LYS A 367 29.86 30.66 4.02
CA LYS A 367 28.76 30.79 4.98
C LYS A 367 27.70 29.70 4.82
N LEU A 368 27.56 29.10 3.63
CA LEU A 368 26.68 27.95 3.42
C LEU A 368 27.32 26.68 3.95
N SER A 369 28.59 26.47 3.57
CA SER A 369 29.39 25.31 4.00
C SER A 369 30.85 25.68 3.86
N SER A 370 31.66 25.29 4.85
CA SER A 370 33.12 25.45 4.79
C SER A 370 33.78 24.69 3.63
N SER A 371 33.03 23.80 2.97
CA SER A 371 33.49 23.15 1.72
C SER A 371 33.59 24.11 0.55
N PHE A 372 32.84 25.22 0.54
CA PHE A 372 32.95 26.29 -0.45
C PHE A 372 34.03 27.29 0.02
N GLN A 373 35.26 27.12 -0.42
CA GLN A 373 36.45 27.86 0.03
C GLN A 373 36.49 29.30 -0.47
N ARG A 374 35.35 30.00 -0.46
CA ARG A 374 35.25 31.43 -0.84
C ARG A 374 34.28 32.18 0.08
N ASP A 375 34.69 33.39 0.52
CA ASP A 375 33.82 34.29 1.26
C ASP A 375 32.74 34.92 0.34
N SER A 376 31.73 35.59 0.93
CA SER A 376 30.64 36.23 0.19
C SER A 376 31.13 37.27 -0.84
N ALA A 377 32.20 38.01 -0.53
CA ALA A 377 32.77 39.00 -1.46
C ALA A 377 33.39 38.32 -2.69
N ARG A 378 34.09 37.23 -2.50
CA ARG A 378 34.67 36.45 -3.62
C ARG A 378 33.58 35.76 -4.43
N ALA A 379 32.51 35.25 -3.79
CA ALA A 379 31.36 34.70 -4.50
C ALA A 379 30.67 35.76 -5.36
N ASP A 380 30.57 37.00 -4.86
CA ASP A 380 30.01 38.13 -5.59
C ASP A 380 30.85 38.47 -6.83
N VAL A 381 32.15 38.72 -6.64
CA VAL A 381 33.08 39.02 -7.73
C VAL A 381 33.10 37.93 -8.78
N LEU A 382 33.11 36.66 -8.37
CA LEU A 382 33.11 35.54 -9.28
C LEU A 382 31.80 35.46 -10.09
N SER A 383 30.66 35.65 -9.44
CA SER A 383 29.35 35.63 -10.11
C SER A 383 29.19 36.77 -11.11
N ASP A 384 29.73 37.98 -10.79
CA ASP A 384 29.73 39.12 -11.70
C ASP A 384 30.66 38.90 -12.91
N SER A 385 31.85 38.37 -12.67
CA SER A 385 32.77 38.00 -13.74
C SER A 385 32.16 36.97 -14.68
N LEU A 386 31.56 35.88 -14.14
CA LEU A 386 30.89 34.86 -14.92
C LEU A 386 29.70 35.42 -15.72
N LEU A 387 28.89 36.28 -15.11
CA LEU A 387 27.76 36.94 -15.79
C LEU A 387 28.26 37.81 -16.95
N SER A 388 29.34 38.56 -16.75
CA SER A 388 29.97 39.37 -17.79
C SER A 388 30.49 38.52 -18.96
N GLU A 389 31.20 37.42 -18.69
CA GLU A 389 31.73 36.52 -19.71
C GLU A 389 30.62 35.80 -20.50
N LEU A 390 29.55 35.38 -19.79
CA LEU A 390 28.35 34.77 -20.40
C LEU A 390 27.62 35.74 -21.33
N ASN A 391 27.41 36.99 -20.88
CA ASN A 391 26.75 38.04 -21.68
C ASN A 391 27.58 38.48 -22.88
N ALA A 392 28.91 38.44 -22.76
CA ALA A 392 29.83 38.73 -23.86
C ALA A 392 30.00 37.55 -24.83
N GLY A 393 29.43 36.42 -24.55
CA GLY A 393 29.54 35.21 -25.39
C GLY A 393 30.92 34.53 -25.36
N ARG A 394 31.81 34.95 -24.47
CA ARG A 394 33.16 34.41 -24.32
C ARG A 394 33.20 33.10 -23.52
N LEU A 395 32.17 32.87 -22.71
CA LEU A 395 31.97 31.64 -21.95
C LEU A 395 30.61 31.02 -22.30
N SER A 396 30.57 29.74 -22.60
CA SER A 396 29.27 29.02 -22.75
C SER A 396 28.66 28.73 -21.39
N PHE A 397 27.31 28.69 -21.30
CA PHE A 397 26.62 28.33 -20.05
C PHE A 397 26.99 26.92 -19.58
N ASP A 398 27.15 25.97 -20.51
CA ASP A 398 27.54 24.61 -20.19
C ASP A 398 28.94 24.55 -19.57
N SER A 399 29.90 25.28 -20.12
CA SER A 399 31.23 25.39 -19.55
C SER A 399 31.22 26.09 -18.20
N ALA A 400 30.38 27.10 -18.02
CA ALA A 400 30.23 27.79 -16.74
C ALA A 400 29.66 26.85 -15.67
N VAL A 401 28.60 26.10 -15.97
CA VAL A 401 28.00 25.12 -15.02
C VAL A 401 28.99 23.99 -14.72
N ALA A 402 29.67 23.46 -15.74
CA ALA A 402 30.62 22.37 -15.55
C ALA A 402 31.80 22.74 -14.62
N ASN A 403 32.30 23.97 -14.75
CA ASN A 403 33.55 24.40 -14.08
C ASN A 403 33.33 25.19 -12.79
N TYR A 404 32.22 25.92 -12.65
CA TYR A 404 32.03 26.90 -11.58
C TYR A 404 30.73 26.71 -10.76
N CYS A 405 29.83 25.80 -11.17
CA CYS A 405 28.60 25.57 -10.42
C CYS A 405 28.84 24.67 -9.20
N ASP A 406 28.50 25.17 -8.03
CA ASP A 406 28.71 24.47 -6.75
C ASP A 406 27.70 23.34 -6.51
N ILE A 407 26.48 23.47 -7.03
CA ILE A 407 25.45 22.39 -7.00
C ILE A 407 25.07 22.06 -8.43
N LYS A 408 25.33 20.82 -8.81
CA LYS A 408 25.07 20.35 -10.16
C LYS A 408 23.68 19.72 -10.25
N ILE A 409 22.75 20.46 -10.85
CA ILE A 409 21.38 20.01 -11.12
C ILE A 409 21.32 19.46 -12.56
N ASN A 410 20.69 18.31 -12.77
CA ASN A 410 20.49 17.68 -14.08
C ASN A 410 21.78 17.63 -14.94
N MET A 411 22.66 16.68 -14.62
CA MET A 411 24.02 16.58 -15.16
C MET A 411 24.13 15.85 -16.50
N THR A 412 23.05 15.72 -17.29
CA THR A 412 23.22 15.23 -18.66
C THR A 412 23.85 16.33 -19.54
N PRO A 413 24.73 16.02 -20.51
CA PRO A 413 25.44 17.02 -21.31
C PRO A 413 24.55 18.07 -21.95
N ASP A 414 23.32 17.68 -22.36
CA ASP A 414 22.38 18.58 -23.03
C ASP A 414 21.47 19.39 -22.09
N SER A 415 21.58 19.20 -20.77
CA SER A 415 20.68 19.82 -19.80
C SER A 415 21.33 20.30 -18.50
N LEU A 416 22.63 20.62 -18.54
CA LEU A 416 23.35 21.13 -17.36
C LEU A 416 22.65 22.36 -16.75
N GLY A 417 22.22 22.23 -15.49
CA GLY A 417 21.51 23.28 -14.76
C GLY A 417 20.04 23.48 -15.14
N ASP A 418 19.45 22.61 -15.98
CA ASP A 418 18.06 22.74 -16.42
C ASP A 418 17.08 22.43 -15.28
N ILE A 419 16.27 23.42 -14.91
CA ILE A 419 15.18 23.30 -13.92
C ILE A 419 13.82 23.09 -14.57
N ARG A 420 13.78 22.76 -15.86
CA ARG A 420 12.61 22.49 -16.68
C ARG A 420 11.68 23.70 -16.84
N TRP A 421 10.44 23.44 -17.27
CA TRP A 421 9.39 24.44 -17.42
C TRP A 421 8.85 24.83 -16.04
N GLN A 422 8.75 26.14 -15.80
CA GLN A 422 8.27 26.70 -14.55
C GLN A 422 7.15 27.72 -14.84
N GLU A 423 6.05 27.61 -14.11
CA GLU A 423 4.95 28.58 -14.14
C GLU A 423 5.23 29.72 -13.16
N GLU A 424 4.59 30.87 -13.38
CA GLU A 424 4.63 31.98 -12.44
C GLU A 424 4.01 31.55 -11.10
N GLY A 425 4.73 31.76 -10.00
CA GLY A 425 4.30 31.31 -8.66
C GLY A 425 4.83 29.95 -8.23
N THR A 426 5.25 29.08 -9.17
CA THR A 426 5.97 27.82 -8.85
C THR A 426 7.48 28.03 -8.81
N PHE A 427 7.92 29.21 -9.16
CA PHE A 427 9.31 29.60 -9.34
C PHE A 427 9.96 30.11 -8.04
N ASP A 428 9.78 29.35 -6.95
CA ASP A 428 10.33 29.73 -5.65
C ASP A 428 11.87 29.72 -5.57
N LEU A 429 12.54 29.21 -6.60
CA LEU A 429 14.00 29.09 -6.65
C LEU A 429 14.69 30.31 -7.21
N VAL A 430 13.95 31.25 -7.77
CA VAL A 430 14.52 32.43 -8.33
C VAL A 430 14.05 33.64 -7.54
N TYR A 431 14.99 34.35 -7.07
CA TYR A 431 14.97 35.56 -6.32
C TYR A 431 13.81 36.47 -6.72
N ASN A 432 12.98 36.85 -5.77
CA ASN A 432 11.86 37.75 -5.96
C ASN A 432 12.28 39.04 -6.72
N SER A 433 13.52 39.52 -6.52
CA SER A 433 14.06 40.72 -7.16
C SER A 433 14.26 40.60 -8.68
N ILE A 434 14.48 39.39 -9.21
CA ILE A 434 14.70 39.18 -10.66
C ILE A 434 13.53 38.51 -11.35
N PHE A 435 12.54 38.03 -10.61
CA PHE A 435 11.38 37.30 -11.11
C PHE A 435 10.67 38.03 -12.27
N GLU A 436 10.32 39.31 -12.09
CA GLU A 436 9.72 40.13 -13.13
C GLU A 436 10.63 40.34 -14.35
N GLN A 437 11.95 40.43 -14.14
CA GLN A 437 12.92 40.55 -15.23
C GLN A 437 12.98 39.29 -16.07
N ILE A 438 12.96 38.11 -15.43
CA ILE A 438 12.99 36.81 -16.11
C ILE A 438 11.76 36.64 -16.98
N PHE A 439 10.56 36.91 -16.47
CA PHE A 439 9.32 36.81 -17.24
C PHE A 439 9.23 37.81 -18.38
N ARG A 440 9.75 39.01 -18.20
CA ARG A 440 9.76 40.06 -19.23
C ARG A 440 10.93 39.94 -20.22
N ALA A 441 11.95 39.12 -19.90
CA ALA A 441 13.13 38.98 -20.75
C ALA A 441 12.75 38.55 -22.17
N GLN A 442 13.31 39.21 -23.19
CA GLN A 442 13.18 38.89 -24.59
C GLN A 442 14.36 38.02 -25.02
N GLY A 443 14.08 36.85 -25.57
CA GLY A 443 15.13 35.92 -25.99
C GLY A 443 15.89 35.27 -24.82
N VAL A 444 17.12 34.81 -25.10
CA VAL A 444 18.02 34.23 -24.12
C VAL A 444 18.73 35.34 -23.36
N THR A 445 18.50 35.43 -22.05
CA THR A 445 19.06 36.49 -21.21
C THR A 445 19.63 35.89 -19.92
N PHE A 446 20.70 36.45 -19.42
CA PHE A 446 21.33 36.07 -18.16
C PHE A 446 20.97 37.07 -17.07
N PHE A 447 20.61 36.58 -15.91
CA PHE A 447 20.33 37.35 -14.72
C PHE A 447 21.20 36.86 -13.56
N LYS A 448 21.67 37.76 -12.73
CA LYS A 448 22.31 37.47 -11.45
C LYS A 448 21.26 37.67 -10.34
N GLY A 449 21.07 36.67 -9.51
CA GLY A 449 20.27 36.78 -8.31
C GLY A 449 21.09 37.47 -7.23
N ILE A 450 20.50 38.42 -6.50
CA ILE A 450 21.16 39.20 -5.48
C ILE A 450 20.50 38.96 -4.13
N ASN A 451 21.32 38.57 -3.15
CA ASN A 451 21.06 38.61 -1.70
C ASN A 451 19.70 38.15 -1.20
N GLU A 452 19.09 37.15 -1.80
CA GLU A 452 17.80 36.73 -1.31
C GLU A 452 17.74 35.21 -1.11
N ARG A 453 16.84 34.80 -0.26
CA ARG A 453 16.69 33.45 0.22
C ARG A 453 16.58 32.43 -0.92
N ILE A 454 17.53 31.54 -1.00
CA ILE A 454 17.37 30.28 -1.70
C ILE A 454 16.76 29.31 -0.70
N VAL A 455 15.59 28.77 -1.00
CA VAL A 455 14.96 27.75 -0.16
C VAL A 455 15.00 26.43 -0.90
N ALA A 456 15.57 25.37 -0.35
CA ALA A 456 15.51 24.04 -0.90
C ALA A 456 14.90 23.06 0.10
N THR A 457 13.78 22.48 -0.24
CA THR A 457 13.21 21.32 0.42
C THR A 457 12.90 20.25 -0.61
N PRO A 458 13.22 18.98 -0.38
CA PRO A 458 12.79 17.92 -1.27
C PRO A 458 11.29 17.68 -1.08
N GLN A 459 10.50 18.08 -2.06
CA GLN A 459 9.12 17.61 -2.21
C GLN A 459 8.87 17.24 -3.67
N GLY A 460 8.55 15.99 -3.93
CA GLY A 460 8.17 15.53 -5.25
C GLY A 460 9.26 15.64 -6.34
N GLY A 461 10.54 15.50 -5.97
CA GLY A 461 11.68 15.58 -6.90
C GLY A 461 12.12 16.99 -7.27
N GLN A 462 11.60 18.03 -6.60
CA GLN A 462 12.06 19.41 -6.66
C GLN A 462 12.73 19.78 -5.35
N PHE A 463 13.89 20.46 -5.45
CA PHE A 463 14.63 20.92 -4.29
C PHE A 463 14.34 22.41 -4.04
N ARG A 464 13.89 22.75 -2.84
CA ARG A 464 13.83 24.12 -2.33
C ARG A 464 14.94 24.32 -1.30
N PHE A 465 15.77 25.36 -1.43
CA PHE A 465 16.77 25.72 -0.44
C PHE A 465 16.42 27.06 0.20
N ALA A 466 16.33 27.17 1.55
CA ALA A 466 16.23 28.41 2.26
C ALA A 466 17.59 28.78 2.83
N LEU A 467 18.27 29.72 2.20
CA LEU A 467 19.56 30.22 2.65
C LEU A 467 19.40 31.68 3.11
N PRO A 468 20.03 32.10 4.25
CA PRO A 468 20.08 33.50 4.66
C PRO A 468 20.89 34.31 3.66
N ASP A 469 20.69 35.66 3.70
CA ASP A 469 21.44 36.62 2.90
C ASP A 469 22.95 36.39 2.96
N GLU A 470 23.64 36.63 1.83
CA GLU A 470 25.11 36.50 1.64
C GLU A 470 25.64 35.06 1.45
N LEU A 471 24.80 34.02 1.38
CA LEU A 471 25.30 32.66 1.19
C LEU A 471 25.72 32.33 -0.24
N GLY A 472 25.33 33.14 -1.21
CA GLY A 472 25.73 32.94 -2.59
C GLY A 472 24.85 33.61 -3.63
N TYR A 473 25.11 33.29 -4.89
CA TYR A 473 24.46 33.87 -6.06
C TYR A 473 24.00 32.79 -7.01
N ALA A 474 22.88 33.01 -7.71
CA ALA A 474 22.45 32.20 -8.83
C ALA A 474 22.53 32.99 -10.13
N ILE A 475 23.05 32.40 -11.18
CA ILE A 475 22.99 32.93 -12.53
C ILE A 475 21.97 32.15 -13.31
N VAL A 476 20.92 32.83 -13.79
CA VAL A 476 19.79 32.20 -14.48
C VAL A 476 19.88 32.51 -15.97
N LYS A 477 19.75 31.47 -16.78
CA LYS A 477 19.61 31.55 -18.25
C LYS A 477 18.21 31.19 -18.64
N VAL A 478 17.46 32.11 -19.25
CA VAL A 478 16.18 31.82 -19.88
C VAL A 478 16.45 31.13 -21.22
N THR A 479 15.99 29.89 -21.40
CA THR A 479 16.24 29.10 -22.61
C THR A 479 15.06 29.09 -23.54
N ASP A 480 13.85 29.14 -22.99
CA ASP A 480 12.62 29.08 -23.78
C ASP A 480 11.43 29.69 -23.03
N LYS A 481 10.37 30.05 -23.77
CA LYS A 481 9.14 30.63 -23.25
C LYS A 481 7.95 30.11 -24.04
N THR A 482 6.84 29.86 -23.36
CA THR A 482 5.58 29.59 -24.01
C THR A 482 5.03 30.85 -24.69
N ALA A 483 4.11 30.68 -25.64
CA ALA A 483 3.36 31.79 -26.21
C ALA A 483 2.68 32.62 -25.12
N PRO A 484 2.67 33.97 -25.23
CA PRO A 484 2.00 34.80 -24.25
C PRO A 484 0.51 34.48 -24.15
N VAL A 485 0.03 34.38 -22.92
CA VAL A 485 -1.38 34.19 -22.57
C VAL A 485 -1.84 35.34 -21.68
N LYS A 486 -3.13 35.65 -21.74
CA LYS A 486 -3.73 36.67 -20.89
C LYS A 486 -3.75 36.18 -19.45
N LYS A 487 -3.09 36.92 -18.56
CA LYS A 487 -3.03 36.67 -17.12
C LYS A 487 -3.55 37.85 -16.32
N TYR A 488 -4.03 37.55 -15.13
CA TYR A 488 -4.72 38.47 -14.25
C TYR A 488 -4.03 38.51 -12.91
N ARG A 489 -3.82 39.71 -12.39
CA ARG A 489 -3.39 39.94 -11.01
C ARG A 489 -4.59 40.49 -10.22
N LEU A 490 -5.04 39.75 -9.24
CA LEU A 490 -6.21 40.09 -8.44
C LEU A 490 -5.82 40.35 -6.98
N ALA A 491 -6.49 41.34 -6.39
CA ALA A 491 -6.68 41.40 -4.95
C ALA A 491 -7.86 40.49 -4.60
N LEU A 492 -7.60 39.17 -4.45
CA LEU A 492 -8.61 38.13 -4.24
C LEU A 492 -8.79 37.87 -2.75
N ILE A 493 -10.05 37.83 -2.33
CA ILE A 493 -10.47 37.32 -1.00
C ILE A 493 -11.31 36.08 -1.22
N ALA A 494 -10.90 34.98 -0.58
CA ALA A 494 -11.68 33.76 -0.49
C ALA A 494 -11.93 33.44 0.98
N GLN A 495 -13.20 33.23 1.36
CA GLN A 495 -13.60 32.91 2.74
C GLN A 495 -14.35 31.59 2.74
N GLU A 496 -13.98 30.69 3.63
CA GLU A 496 -14.62 29.38 3.80
C GLU A 496 -15.86 29.49 4.71
N ILE A 497 -16.91 28.79 4.33
CA ILE A 497 -18.12 28.64 5.13
C ILE A 497 -17.88 27.49 6.10
N ARG A 498 -17.74 27.81 7.38
CA ARG A 498 -17.47 26.83 8.43
C ARG A 498 -18.65 26.68 9.37
N PRO A 499 -18.91 25.46 9.89
CA PRO A 499 -19.91 25.28 10.92
C PRO A 499 -19.51 26.06 12.19
N SER A 500 -20.47 26.74 12.80
CA SER A 500 -20.30 27.42 14.07
C SER A 500 -20.17 26.42 15.23
N LYS A 501 -19.70 26.89 16.37
CA LYS A 501 -19.65 26.06 17.60
C LYS A 501 -21.02 25.56 18.00
N GLU A 502 -22.05 26.36 17.80
CA GLU A 502 -23.45 26.02 18.04
C GLU A 502 -23.91 24.87 17.14
N THR A 503 -23.59 24.92 15.85
CA THR A 503 -23.91 23.87 14.89
C THR A 503 -23.16 22.57 15.25
N ILE A 504 -21.86 22.65 15.55
CA ILE A 504 -21.07 21.49 15.97
C ILE A 504 -21.68 20.86 17.23
N SER A 505 -22.04 21.67 18.25
CA SER A 505 -22.62 21.18 19.51
C SER A 505 -24.00 20.53 19.29
N GLN A 506 -24.81 21.02 18.35
CA GLN A 506 -26.08 20.40 17.99
C GLN A 506 -25.88 19.04 17.33
N ILE A 507 -24.93 18.92 16.42
CA ILE A 507 -24.58 17.65 15.75
C ILE A 507 -24.02 16.65 16.76
N GLU A 508 -23.13 17.08 17.64
CA GLU A 508 -22.59 16.25 18.72
C GLU A 508 -23.71 15.77 19.67
N SER A 509 -24.64 16.66 20.03
CA SER A 509 -25.79 16.31 20.85
C SER A 509 -26.70 15.28 20.19
N ALA A 510 -26.88 15.37 18.86
CA ALA A 510 -27.63 14.38 18.09
C ALA A 510 -26.92 13.02 18.07
N ALA A 511 -25.62 12.99 17.90
CA ALA A 511 -24.82 11.77 17.96
C ALA A 511 -24.86 11.12 19.36
N ASN A 512 -24.72 11.91 20.41
CA ASN A 512 -24.84 11.43 21.80
C ASN A 512 -26.25 10.93 22.14
N LYS A 513 -27.29 11.56 21.61
CA LYS A 513 -28.65 11.07 21.75
C LYS A 513 -28.84 9.72 21.09
N PHE A 514 -28.37 9.58 19.84
CA PHE A 514 -28.38 8.28 19.14
C PHE A 514 -27.65 7.22 19.93
N LEU A 515 -26.45 7.51 20.42
CA LEU A 515 -25.66 6.61 21.26
C LEU A 515 -26.44 6.16 22.51
N SER A 516 -27.06 7.10 23.21
CA SER A 516 -27.80 6.79 24.44
C SER A 516 -29.01 5.87 24.23
N GLU A 517 -29.62 5.95 23.04
CA GLU A 517 -30.76 5.15 22.62
C GLU A 517 -30.38 3.81 21.98
N SER A 518 -29.11 3.64 21.56
CA SER A 518 -28.62 2.53 20.72
C SER A 518 -27.57 1.72 21.48
N ARG A 519 -27.99 0.98 22.50
CA ARG A 519 -27.06 0.31 23.44
C ARG A 519 -26.63 -1.10 23.03
N ASN A 520 -27.26 -1.68 22.03
CA ASN A 520 -26.99 -3.03 21.55
C ASN A 520 -27.35 -3.14 20.06
N ASP A 521 -26.97 -4.23 19.42
CA ASP A 521 -27.16 -4.51 17.99
C ASP A 521 -28.60 -4.21 17.53
N LYS A 522 -29.61 -4.78 18.22
CA LYS A 522 -31.02 -4.58 17.83
C LYS A 522 -31.47 -3.13 17.90
N THR A 523 -31.15 -2.42 18.98
CA THR A 523 -31.54 -1.00 19.15
C THR A 523 -30.75 -0.10 18.22
N PHE A 524 -29.51 -0.45 17.91
CA PHE A 524 -28.67 0.29 16.97
C PHE A 524 -29.27 0.28 15.56
N GLU A 525 -29.57 -0.92 15.02
CA GLU A 525 -30.16 -1.05 13.69
C GLU A 525 -31.59 -0.43 13.61
N GLU A 526 -32.41 -0.63 14.65
CA GLU A 526 -33.74 -0.04 14.69
C GLU A 526 -33.71 1.48 14.68
N ASN A 527 -32.84 2.11 15.46
CA ASN A 527 -32.70 3.57 15.55
C ASN A 527 -32.09 4.16 14.28
N ALA A 528 -31.10 3.50 13.68
CA ALA A 528 -30.54 3.89 12.37
C ALA A 528 -31.66 3.92 11.31
N ARG A 529 -32.49 2.86 11.27
CA ARG A 529 -33.61 2.77 10.33
C ARG A 529 -34.69 3.85 10.62
N LYS A 530 -35.05 4.09 11.88
CA LYS A 530 -36.03 5.13 12.26
C LYS A 530 -35.59 6.54 11.87
N GLN A 531 -34.28 6.80 11.95
CA GLN A 531 -33.70 8.10 11.59
C GLN A 531 -33.24 8.16 10.13
N ASN A 532 -33.53 7.12 9.33
CA ASN A 532 -33.12 6.98 7.92
C ASN A 532 -31.60 7.17 7.72
N MET A 533 -30.79 6.66 8.67
CA MET A 533 -29.35 6.69 8.61
C MET A 533 -28.81 5.45 7.92
N GLN A 534 -27.76 5.62 7.14
CA GLN A 534 -27.05 4.51 6.54
C GLN A 534 -26.10 3.89 7.56
N VAL A 535 -26.26 2.59 7.80
CA VAL A 535 -25.30 1.80 8.55
C VAL A 535 -24.17 1.39 7.60
N MET A 536 -22.96 1.74 7.96
CA MET A 536 -21.74 1.41 7.23
C MET A 536 -20.99 0.30 7.94
N THR A 537 -20.32 -0.58 7.17
CA THR A 537 -19.51 -1.68 7.70
C THR A 537 -18.03 -1.41 7.44
N ALA A 538 -17.20 -1.68 8.45
CA ALA A 538 -15.76 -1.67 8.33
C ALA A 538 -15.14 -2.93 8.94
N TYR A 539 -14.06 -3.40 8.34
CA TYR A 539 -13.24 -4.50 8.84
C TYR A 539 -11.90 -3.94 9.28
N VAL A 540 -11.61 -4.04 10.57
CA VAL A 540 -10.40 -3.46 11.16
C VAL A 540 -9.51 -4.54 11.78
N ARG A 541 -8.20 -4.32 11.72
CA ARG A 541 -7.16 -5.06 12.43
C ARG A 541 -6.62 -4.24 13.58
N LEU A 542 -5.94 -4.87 14.50
CA LEU A 542 -5.42 -4.22 15.70
C LEU A 542 -4.55 -2.98 15.43
N MET A 543 -3.79 -2.98 14.35
CA MET A 543 -2.89 -1.88 13.98
C MET A 543 -3.49 -0.86 13.02
N ASP A 544 -4.77 -0.98 12.66
CA ASP A 544 -5.41 -0.02 11.79
C ASP A 544 -5.66 1.30 12.54
N ASP A 545 -5.55 2.40 11.81
CA ASP A 545 -5.79 3.77 12.26
C ASP A 545 -6.92 4.45 11.49
N ARG A 546 -7.58 3.69 10.61
CA ARG A 546 -8.70 4.13 9.74
C ARG A 546 -9.92 3.27 9.92
N LEU A 547 -11.07 3.92 9.80
CA LEU A 547 -12.36 3.27 9.70
C LEU A 547 -12.95 3.61 8.32
N ASN A 548 -12.66 2.76 7.31
CA ASN A 548 -12.87 3.06 5.89
C ASN A 548 -12.16 4.37 5.48
N ASN A 549 -12.93 5.42 5.17
CA ASN A 549 -12.42 6.74 4.77
C ASN A 549 -12.25 7.71 5.95
N LEU A 550 -12.46 7.27 7.18
CA LEU A 550 -12.30 8.09 8.38
C LEU A 550 -10.90 7.84 8.96
N ASP A 551 -10.05 8.86 8.89
CA ASP A 551 -8.71 8.85 9.45
C ASP A 551 -8.75 9.04 10.98
N ASN A 552 -7.66 8.73 11.67
CA ASN A 552 -7.52 8.86 13.12
C ASN A 552 -8.51 8.00 13.92
N ALA A 553 -8.82 6.78 13.44
CA ALA A 553 -9.76 5.86 14.09
C ALA A 553 -9.11 5.02 15.22
N ARG A 554 -7.90 5.35 15.65
CA ARG A 554 -7.12 4.53 16.58
C ARG A 554 -7.86 4.20 17.88
N ASP A 555 -8.55 5.17 18.48
CA ASP A 555 -9.30 4.96 19.71
C ASP A 555 -10.48 4.00 19.53
N VAL A 556 -11.13 4.05 18.36
CA VAL A 556 -12.20 3.12 17.98
C VAL A 556 -11.66 1.71 17.81
N VAL A 557 -10.51 1.57 17.15
CA VAL A 557 -9.85 0.28 16.96
C VAL A 557 -9.40 -0.30 18.31
N LYS A 558 -8.76 0.49 19.18
CA LYS A 558 -8.38 0.05 20.52
C LYS A 558 -9.59 -0.42 21.33
N TRP A 559 -10.67 0.34 21.32
CA TRP A 559 -11.91 -0.08 21.97
C TRP A 559 -12.45 -1.40 21.38
N ALA A 560 -12.44 -1.53 20.06
CA ALA A 560 -12.94 -2.73 19.40
C ALA A 560 -12.12 -3.98 19.74
N PHE A 561 -10.82 -3.84 20.03
CA PHE A 561 -9.92 -4.94 20.40
C PHE A 561 -9.72 -5.10 21.93
N ASP A 562 -10.39 -4.30 22.76
CA ASP A 562 -10.38 -4.49 24.21
C ASP A 562 -11.01 -5.86 24.55
N GLU A 563 -10.40 -6.58 25.49
CA GLU A 563 -10.84 -7.92 25.90
C GLU A 563 -12.26 -7.93 26.49
N ASN A 564 -12.70 -6.78 27.03
CA ASN A 564 -14.03 -6.63 27.61
C ASN A 564 -15.09 -6.19 26.60
N THR A 565 -14.71 -5.92 25.34
CA THR A 565 -15.66 -5.51 24.31
C THR A 565 -16.32 -6.73 23.69
N GLU A 566 -17.63 -6.87 23.90
CA GLU A 566 -18.43 -8.00 23.41
C GLU A 566 -19.10 -7.69 22.07
N VAL A 567 -19.37 -8.75 21.30
CA VAL A 567 -20.15 -8.66 20.05
C VAL A 567 -21.55 -8.11 20.33
N GLY A 568 -21.98 -7.13 19.55
CA GLY A 568 -23.22 -6.38 19.75
C GLY A 568 -23.10 -5.17 20.68
N GLN A 569 -21.94 -4.95 21.27
CA GLN A 569 -21.70 -3.78 22.13
C GLN A 569 -21.45 -2.53 21.27
N VAL A 570 -22.06 -1.43 21.68
CA VAL A 570 -21.85 -0.10 21.12
C VAL A 570 -20.81 0.64 21.95
N ASN A 571 -19.88 1.34 21.28
CA ASN A 571 -18.87 2.14 21.97
C ASN A 571 -19.55 3.16 22.89
N SER A 572 -19.08 3.29 24.11
CA SER A 572 -19.65 4.19 25.12
C SER A 572 -19.46 5.68 24.83
N VAL A 573 -18.61 6.01 23.87
CA VAL A 573 -18.24 7.38 23.48
C VAL A 573 -18.48 7.56 21.98
N VAL A 574 -19.02 8.73 21.60
CA VAL A 574 -19.09 9.13 20.20
C VAL A 574 -17.67 9.33 19.67
N ALA A 575 -17.32 8.63 18.59
CA ALA A 575 -16.05 8.80 17.92
C ALA A 575 -16.03 10.12 17.14
N SER A 576 -14.96 10.89 17.28
CA SER A 576 -14.79 12.19 16.63
C SER A 576 -13.69 12.10 15.56
N PHE A 577 -14.06 12.50 14.35
CA PHE A 577 -13.17 12.62 13.20
C PHE A 577 -13.19 14.07 12.71
N ASP A 578 -12.34 14.44 11.76
CA ASP A 578 -12.18 15.83 11.32
C ASP A 578 -13.49 16.55 10.99
N ASN A 579 -14.36 15.89 10.20
CA ASN A 579 -15.63 16.49 9.76
C ASN A 579 -16.84 15.60 10.04
N VAL A 580 -16.71 14.64 10.97
CA VAL A 580 -17.74 13.62 11.20
C VAL A 580 -17.69 13.14 12.65
N TYR A 581 -18.85 13.02 13.28
CA TYR A 581 -19.00 12.17 14.46
C TYR A 581 -19.54 10.80 14.05
N ALA A 582 -19.12 9.74 14.70
CA ALA A 582 -19.61 8.39 14.47
C ALA A 582 -20.00 7.69 15.77
N VAL A 583 -21.08 6.90 15.72
CA VAL A 583 -21.43 5.93 16.75
C VAL A 583 -21.13 4.56 16.18
N VAL A 584 -20.28 3.78 16.88
CA VAL A 584 -19.70 2.55 16.39
C VAL A 584 -20.11 1.37 17.27
N MET A 585 -20.35 0.23 16.65
CA MET A 585 -20.75 -1.02 17.29
C MET A 585 -19.83 -2.17 16.80
N LEU A 586 -19.42 -3.05 17.72
CA LEU A 586 -18.73 -4.29 17.35
C LEU A 586 -19.77 -5.33 16.88
N LYS A 587 -19.77 -5.63 15.57
CA LYS A 587 -20.73 -6.55 14.96
C LYS A 587 -20.31 -8.00 15.00
N ASP A 588 -19.05 -8.30 14.72
CA ASP A 588 -18.52 -9.67 14.71
C ASP A 588 -17.00 -9.68 14.91
N VAL A 589 -16.48 -10.85 15.29
CA VAL A 589 -15.04 -11.09 15.54
C VAL A 589 -14.60 -12.30 14.72
N PHE A 590 -13.70 -12.06 13.77
CA PHE A 590 -13.10 -13.09 12.94
C PHE A 590 -11.74 -13.50 13.50
N GLN A 591 -11.73 -14.59 14.24
CA GLN A 591 -10.52 -15.15 14.84
C GLN A 591 -9.57 -15.72 13.78
N LYS A 592 -8.27 -15.68 14.05
CA LYS A 592 -7.28 -16.45 13.27
C LYS A 592 -7.61 -17.94 13.39
N GLY A 593 -7.57 -18.67 12.29
CA GLY A 593 -7.88 -20.10 12.24
C GLY A 593 -8.95 -20.40 11.22
N TYR A 594 -10.20 -20.55 11.62
CA TYR A 594 -11.31 -20.83 10.72
C TYR A 594 -12.50 -19.91 10.98
N TYR A 595 -13.14 -19.48 9.90
CA TYR A 595 -14.45 -18.85 10.03
C TYR A 595 -15.45 -19.85 10.61
N THR A 596 -16.30 -19.40 11.49
CA THR A 596 -17.38 -20.24 12.02
C THR A 596 -18.42 -20.54 10.94
N LEU A 597 -19.20 -21.61 11.08
CA LEU A 597 -20.29 -21.92 10.16
C LEU A 597 -21.28 -20.75 10.02
N ALA A 598 -21.59 -20.04 11.11
CA ALA A 598 -22.45 -18.87 11.07
C ALA A 598 -21.85 -17.75 10.22
N GLN A 599 -20.56 -17.47 10.36
CA GLN A 599 -19.85 -16.47 9.57
C GLN A 599 -19.77 -16.84 8.08
N VAL A 600 -19.52 -18.12 7.77
CA VAL A 600 -19.51 -18.61 6.38
C VAL A 600 -20.89 -18.49 5.74
N ARG A 601 -21.95 -18.78 6.47
CA ARG A 601 -23.36 -18.66 5.99
C ARG A 601 -23.77 -17.22 5.77
N SER A 602 -23.37 -16.31 6.64
CA SER A 602 -23.77 -14.89 6.57
C SER A 602 -22.99 -14.10 5.54
N ASN A 603 -21.81 -14.54 5.14
CA ASN A 603 -20.95 -13.82 4.21
C ASN A 603 -21.24 -14.20 2.74
N PRO A 604 -21.83 -13.29 1.93
CA PRO A 604 -22.16 -13.56 0.54
C PRO A 604 -20.95 -13.96 -0.34
N SER A 605 -19.74 -13.56 0.05
CA SER A 605 -18.52 -13.85 -0.72
C SER A 605 -18.20 -15.35 -0.79
N PHE A 606 -18.67 -16.14 0.17
CA PHE A 606 -18.47 -17.59 0.17
C PHE A 606 -19.49 -18.34 -0.69
N ASN A 607 -20.62 -17.69 -1.04
CA ASN A 607 -21.69 -18.33 -1.81
C ASN A 607 -22.16 -19.69 -1.21
N PHE A 608 -22.04 -19.81 0.11
CA PHE A 608 -22.09 -21.07 0.84
C PHE A 608 -23.41 -21.83 0.66
N GLU A 609 -24.55 -21.16 0.75
CA GLU A 609 -25.84 -21.79 0.59
C GLU A 609 -26.02 -22.45 -0.79
N GLN A 610 -25.53 -21.80 -1.85
CA GLN A 610 -25.60 -22.35 -3.20
C GLN A 610 -24.70 -23.57 -3.36
N LEU A 611 -23.54 -23.59 -2.73
CA LEU A 611 -22.63 -24.73 -2.72
C LEU A 611 -23.27 -25.91 -2.00
N VAL A 612 -23.84 -25.70 -0.82
CA VAL A 612 -24.56 -26.79 -0.08
C VAL A 612 -25.76 -27.29 -0.87
N ARG A 613 -26.52 -26.40 -1.49
CA ARG A 613 -27.66 -26.73 -2.35
C ARG A 613 -27.21 -27.60 -3.56
N MET A 614 -26.10 -27.24 -4.18
CA MET A 614 -25.54 -28.01 -5.29
C MET A 614 -25.07 -29.38 -4.83
N GLU A 615 -24.39 -29.48 -3.70
CA GLU A 615 -23.96 -30.79 -3.14
C GLU A 615 -25.16 -31.68 -2.84
N LYS A 616 -26.21 -31.13 -2.24
CA LYS A 616 -27.46 -31.88 -1.99
C LYS A 616 -28.11 -32.38 -3.28
N ARG A 617 -28.09 -31.53 -4.31
CA ARG A 617 -28.58 -31.90 -5.65
C ARG A 617 -27.78 -33.06 -6.23
N ILE A 618 -26.46 -33.04 -6.07
CA ILE A 618 -25.58 -34.15 -6.48
C ILE A 618 -25.89 -35.40 -5.69
N GLU A 619 -26.05 -35.35 -4.37
CA GLU A 619 -26.39 -36.49 -3.52
C GLU A 619 -27.68 -37.16 -3.98
N ILE A 620 -28.74 -36.37 -4.22
CA ILE A 620 -30.03 -36.90 -4.68
C ILE A 620 -29.90 -37.61 -6.03
N GLN A 621 -29.19 -36.99 -6.98
CA GLN A 621 -29.04 -37.57 -8.31
C GLN A 621 -28.13 -38.79 -8.31
N MET A 622 -27.06 -38.78 -7.52
CA MET A 622 -26.19 -39.97 -7.35
C MET A 622 -26.96 -41.16 -6.73
N ALA A 623 -27.77 -40.90 -5.68
CA ALA A 623 -28.59 -41.94 -5.09
C ALA A 623 -29.63 -42.57 -6.07
N ARG A 624 -30.18 -41.75 -6.97
CA ARG A 624 -31.02 -42.19 -8.08
C ARG A 624 -30.24 -43.08 -9.08
N ALA A 625 -29.04 -42.61 -9.42
CA ALA A 625 -28.16 -43.34 -10.34
C ALA A 625 -27.68 -44.67 -9.74
N GLU A 626 -27.39 -44.71 -8.45
CA GLU A 626 -27.00 -45.96 -7.75
C GLU A 626 -28.14 -47.01 -7.74
N LYS A 627 -29.38 -46.55 -7.48
CA LYS A 627 -30.54 -47.44 -7.58
C LYS A 627 -30.73 -47.97 -9.00
N LEU A 628 -30.53 -47.12 -10.00
CA LEU A 628 -30.64 -47.52 -11.41
C LEU A 628 -29.56 -48.56 -11.79
N ALA A 629 -28.32 -48.37 -11.31
CA ALA A 629 -27.21 -49.30 -11.54
C ALA A 629 -27.50 -50.73 -11.10
N GLN A 630 -28.27 -50.89 -10.00
CA GLN A 630 -28.60 -52.21 -9.48
C GLN A 630 -29.54 -53.00 -10.40
N SER A 631 -30.31 -52.32 -11.25
CA SER A 631 -31.29 -52.94 -12.16
C SER A 631 -30.77 -53.07 -13.60
N CYS A 632 -29.71 -52.42 -13.98
CA CYS A 632 -29.19 -52.36 -15.35
C CYS A 632 -27.93 -53.22 -15.51
N LYS A 633 -27.85 -53.97 -16.58
CA LYS A 633 -26.68 -54.84 -16.90
C LYS A 633 -25.75 -54.25 -17.95
N ASN A 634 -26.26 -53.36 -18.78
CA ASN A 634 -25.54 -52.73 -19.88
C ASN A 634 -26.00 -51.28 -20.06
N ILE A 635 -25.33 -50.52 -20.90
CA ILE A 635 -25.62 -49.13 -21.15
C ILE A 635 -27.00 -48.87 -21.78
N GLN A 636 -27.50 -49.83 -22.56
CA GLN A 636 -28.80 -49.75 -23.19
C GLN A 636 -29.95 -49.84 -22.19
N ASP A 637 -29.81 -50.74 -21.18
CA ASP A 637 -30.77 -50.83 -20.07
C ASP A 637 -30.90 -49.50 -19.33
N VAL A 638 -29.77 -48.80 -19.12
CA VAL A 638 -29.75 -47.47 -18.50
C VAL A 638 -30.49 -46.44 -19.35
N ALA A 639 -30.21 -46.40 -20.65
CA ALA A 639 -30.83 -45.45 -21.58
C ALA A 639 -32.35 -45.65 -21.64
N VAL A 640 -32.81 -46.91 -21.77
CA VAL A 640 -34.25 -47.27 -21.77
C VAL A 640 -34.93 -46.84 -20.47
N SER A 641 -34.29 -47.12 -19.33
CA SER A 641 -34.87 -46.79 -18.02
C SER A 641 -34.99 -45.29 -17.77
N LEU A 642 -34.15 -44.48 -18.41
CA LEU A 642 -34.16 -43.01 -18.33
C LEU A 642 -34.99 -42.37 -19.45
N ASN A 643 -35.51 -43.14 -20.39
CA ASN A 643 -36.12 -42.66 -21.63
C ASN A 643 -35.21 -41.66 -22.37
N ASP A 644 -33.93 -42.04 -22.42
CA ASP A 644 -32.86 -41.24 -23.01
C ASP A 644 -32.08 -42.06 -24.07
N SER A 645 -31.18 -41.41 -24.79
CA SER A 645 -30.38 -42.07 -25.84
C SER A 645 -28.95 -42.31 -25.39
N VAL A 646 -28.35 -43.38 -25.91
CA VAL A 646 -26.91 -43.63 -25.74
C VAL A 646 -26.14 -42.71 -26.66
N VAL A 647 -25.25 -41.93 -26.10
CA VAL A 647 -24.31 -41.07 -26.84
C VAL A 647 -23.02 -41.86 -27.08
N VAL A 648 -22.61 -41.97 -28.32
CA VAL A 648 -21.33 -42.62 -28.67
C VAL A 648 -20.29 -41.52 -28.85
N LEU A 649 -19.17 -41.66 -28.12
CA LEU A 649 -18.02 -40.79 -28.24
C LEU A 649 -16.83 -41.56 -28.76
N ASP A 650 -16.23 -41.05 -29.81
CA ASP A 650 -15.05 -41.61 -30.43
C ASP A 650 -13.78 -40.87 -30.03
N SER A 651 -12.68 -41.56 -29.96
CA SER A 651 -11.34 -41.02 -29.76
C SER A 651 -11.14 -40.23 -28.47
N ILE A 652 -11.74 -40.66 -27.39
CA ILE A 652 -11.51 -40.09 -26.08
C ILE A 652 -10.14 -40.52 -25.55
N SER A 653 -9.32 -39.57 -25.15
CA SER A 653 -8.02 -39.78 -24.51
C SER A 653 -8.00 -39.26 -23.07
N LEU A 654 -7.05 -39.72 -22.26
CA LEU A 654 -6.84 -39.21 -20.90
C LEU A 654 -6.56 -37.69 -20.85
N PHE A 655 -5.96 -37.15 -21.92
CA PHE A 655 -5.54 -35.73 -22.02
C PHE A 655 -6.47 -34.87 -22.87
N ALA A 656 -7.63 -35.37 -23.28
CA ALA A 656 -8.58 -34.53 -24.00
C ALA A 656 -9.13 -33.42 -23.09
N ASP A 657 -9.29 -32.23 -23.62
CA ASP A 657 -9.82 -31.08 -22.85
C ASP A 657 -11.30 -31.23 -22.50
N HIS A 658 -12.02 -32.01 -23.31
CA HIS A 658 -13.46 -32.25 -23.17
C HIS A 658 -13.84 -33.73 -23.35
N PHE A 659 -14.82 -34.14 -22.57
CA PHE A 659 -15.45 -35.44 -22.74
C PHE A 659 -16.60 -35.34 -23.75
N GLY A 660 -16.21 -35.18 -25.02
CA GLY A 660 -17.17 -34.97 -26.10
C GLY A 660 -18.12 -33.80 -25.86
N GLY A 661 -19.38 -33.92 -26.18
CA GLY A 661 -20.41 -32.91 -25.97
C GLY A 661 -20.78 -32.63 -24.52
N PHE A 662 -20.28 -33.41 -23.57
CA PHE A 662 -20.52 -33.20 -22.13
C PHE A 662 -19.64 -32.13 -21.49
N GLY A 663 -18.61 -31.64 -22.21
CA GLY A 663 -17.68 -30.63 -21.72
C GLY A 663 -16.59 -31.22 -20.82
N MET A 664 -16.11 -30.46 -19.85
CA MET A 664 -15.03 -30.85 -18.95
C MET A 664 -15.56 -31.83 -17.88
N GLU A 665 -15.30 -33.12 -18.07
CA GLU A 665 -15.66 -34.18 -17.15
C GLU A 665 -14.43 -35.06 -16.82
N PRO A 666 -13.40 -34.50 -16.16
CA PRO A 666 -12.10 -35.16 -16.02
C PRO A 666 -12.19 -36.52 -15.27
N ARG A 667 -13.08 -36.62 -14.29
CA ARG A 667 -13.27 -37.88 -13.54
C ARG A 667 -13.88 -38.96 -14.41
N VAL A 668 -14.90 -38.62 -15.19
CA VAL A 668 -15.57 -39.58 -16.11
C VAL A 668 -14.59 -40.02 -17.17
N GLN A 669 -13.89 -39.11 -17.77
CA GLN A 669 -12.86 -39.31 -18.79
C GLN A 669 -11.72 -40.22 -18.30
N SER A 670 -11.22 -39.94 -17.08
CA SER A 670 -10.17 -40.75 -16.47
C SER A 670 -10.62 -42.15 -16.23
N VAL A 671 -11.81 -42.35 -15.63
CA VAL A 671 -12.37 -43.71 -15.39
C VAL A 671 -12.57 -44.47 -16.69
N ALA A 672 -13.10 -43.82 -17.73
CA ALA A 672 -13.27 -44.43 -19.05
C ALA A 672 -11.93 -44.84 -19.67
N SER A 673 -10.92 -43.99 -19.61
CA SER A 673 -9.59 -44.22 -20.22
C SER A 673 -8.81 -45.33 -19.54
N VAL A 674 -8.87 -45.46 -18.20
CA VAL A 674 -8.05 -46.42 -17.46
C VAL A 674 -8.77 -47.74 -17.13
N SER A 675 -10.09 -47.80 -17.22
CA SER A 675 -10.87 -49.00 -16.93
C SER A 675 -10.48 -50.16 -17.81
N LYS A 676 -10.36 -51.34 -17.25
CA LYS A 676 -10.13 -52.60 -17.99
C LYS A 676 -11.43 -53.33 -18.33
N SER A 677 -12.55 -52.89 -17.78
CA SER A 677 -13.87 -53.50 -18.05
C SER A 677 -14.44 -53.02 -19.39
N ASN A 678 -15.07 -53.90 -20.10
CA ASN A 678 -15.92 -53.62 -21.27
C ASN A 678 -17.43 -53.67 -20.90
N GLY A 679 -17.75 -53.91 -19.65
CA GLY A 679 -19.11 -53.85 -19.12
C GLY A 679 -19.56 -52.42 -18.77
N LEU A 680 -20.73 -52.33 -18.16
CA LEU A 680 -21.26 -51.08 -17.63
C LEU A 680 -20.38 -50.58 -16.48
N ILE A 681 -19.95 -49.33 -16.57
CA ILE A 681 -19.17 -48.62 -15.58
C ILE A 681 -20.00 -47.44 -15.07
N GLY A 682 -20.17 -47.35 -13.78
CA GLY A 682 -20.92 -46.23 -13.18
C GLY A 682 -21.89 -46.72 -12.09
N PRO A 683 -22.58 -45.76 -11.43
CA PRO A 683 -22.57 -44.35 -11.72
C PRO A 683 -21.24 -43.66 -11.35
N ILE A 684 -20.78 -42.77 -12.21
CA ILE A 684 -19.60 -41.96 -11.99
C ILE A 684 -20.08 -40.55 -11.69
N ARG A 685 -19.68 -39.99 -10.52
CA ARG A 685 -19.94 -38.59 -10.19
C ARG A 685 -19.07 -37.70 -11.09
N GLY A 686 -19.69 -37.01 -12.04
CA GLY A 686 -19.05 -35.99 -12.87
C GLY A 686 -19.24 -34.59 -12.36
N ALA A 687 -18.80 -33.61 -13.12
CA ALA A 687 -18.97 -32.20 -12.78
C ALA A 687 -20.42 -31.71 -13.00
N ARG A 688 -21.09 -32.22 -14.04
CA ARG A 688 -22.45 -31.79 -14.42
C ARG A 688 -23.54 -32.83 -14.22
N GLY A 689 -23.19 -34.09 -13.95
CA GLY A 689 -24.15 -35.15 -13.80
C GLY A 689 -23.54 -36.45 -13.28
N ALA A 690 -24.39 -37.45 -13.03
CA ALA A 690 -23.99 -38.82 -12.84
C ALA A 690 -23.89 -39.50 -14.22
N TYR A 691 -22.82 -40.23 -14.46
CA TYR A 691 -22.54 -40.82 -15.77
C TYR A 691 -22.46 -42.34 -15.69
N PHE A 692 -22.99 -42.96 -16.70
CA PHE A 692 -22.77 -44.35 -17.01
C PHE A 692 -21.98 -44.46 -18.30
N VAL A 693 -20.95 -45.28 -18.31
CA VAL A 693 -20.03 -45.44 -19.44
C VAL A 693 -19.85 -46.93 -19.74
N GLN A 694 -19.80 -47.28 -21.02
CA GLN A 694 -19.38 -48.59 -21.50
C GLN A 694 -18.29 -48.39 -22.55
N VAL A 695 -17.13 -49.04 -22.35
CA VAL A 695 -16.02 -48.95 -23.29
C VAL A 695 -16.28 -49.91 -24.44
N ASN A 696 -16.40 -49.40 -25.66
CA ASN A 696 -16.67 -50.15 -26.89
C ASN A 696 -15.39 -50.70 -27.51
N ASN A 697 -14.36 -49.88 -27.56
CA ASN A 697 -13.09 -50.23 -28.18
C ASN A 697 -11.94 -49.44 -27.57
N ARG A 698 -10.72 -49.99 -27.64
CA ARG A 698 -9.44 -49.35 -27.29
C ARG A 698 -8.50 -49.41 -28.47
N PHE A 699 -7.75 -48.39 -28.65
CA PHE A 699 -6.77 -48.27 -29.73
C PHE A 699 -5.55 -47.49 -29.30
N GLU A 700 -4.44 -47.68 -29.99
CA GLU A 700 -3.21 -46.95 -29.73
C GLU A 700 -3.29 -45.54 -30.39
N MET A 701 -2.89 -44.55 -29.63
CA MET A 701 -2.71 -43.15 -30.07
C MET A 701 -1.22 -42.80 -30.19
N GLN A 702 -0.95 -41.54 -30.45
CA GLN A 702 0.42 -41.06 -30.45
C GLN A 702 1.08 -41.33 -29.08
N LYS A 703 2.28 -41.88 -29.14
CA LYS A 703 3.03 -42.24 -27.95
C LYS A 703 3.40 -40.97 -27.15
N VAL A 704 3.04 -40.94 -25.89
CA VAL A 704 3.39 -39.85 -24.97
C VAL A 704 4.75 -40.16 -24.33
N ASP A 705 5.65 -39.20 -24.36
CA ASP A 705 6.95 -39.27 -23.69
C ASP A 705 6.78 -39.03 -22.18
N PRO A 706 7.07 -40.03 -21.32
CA PRO A 706 6.93 -39.86 -19.87
C PRO A 706 7.78 -38.74 -19.28
N GLU A 707 8.95 -38.46 -19.86
CA GLU A 707 9.85 -37.42 -19.34
C GLU A 707 9.32 -35.99 -19.69
N GLN A 708 8.85 -35.83 -20.93
CA GLN A 708 8.19 -34.56 -21.32
C GLN A 708 6.92 -34.32 -20.51
N LEU A 709 6.14 -35.37 -20.27
CA LEU A 709 4.95 -35.30 -19.42
C LEU A 709 5.32 -34.86 -17.99
N ARG A 710 6.34 -35.47 -17.41
CA ARG A 710 6.83 -35.14 -16.06
C ARG A 710 7.25 -33.67 -15.95
N LEU A 711 8.09 -33.21 -16.87
CA LEU A 711 8.57 -31.83 -16.90
C LEU A 711 7.42 -30.83 -17.13
N GLY A 712 6.50 -31.13 -18.05
CA GLY A 712 5.35 -30.31 -18.33
C GLY A 712 4.40 -30.20 -17.14
N GLN A 713 4.13 -31.31 -16.45
CA GLN A 713 3.28 -31.31 -15.25
C GLN A 713 3.94 -30.60 -14.07
N GLU A 714 5.24 -30.77 -13.87
CA GLU A 714 5.98 -30.03 -12.84
C GLU A 714 5.93 -28.55 -13.11
N TYR A 715 6.14 -28.12 -14.36
CA TYR A 715 6.04 -26.70 -14.74
C TYR A 715 4.62 -26.15 -14.50
N ASN A 716 3.59 -26.87 -14.94
CA ASN A 716 2.20 -26.46 -14.76
C ASN A 716 1.81 -26.39 -13.28
N THR A 717 2.21 -27.39 -12.48
CA THR A 717 1.96 -27.41 -11.03
C THR A 717 2.60 -26.19 -10.36
N ARG A 718 3.84 -25.91 -10.65
CA ARG A 718 4.56 -24.73 -10.14
C ARG A 718 3.88 -23.42 -10.55
N SER A 719 3.39 -23.33 -11.79
CA SER A 719 2.68 -22.15 -12.28
C SER A 719 1.28 -21.98 -11.68
N MET A 720 0.56 -23.09 -11.41
CA MET A 720 -0.77 -23.09 -10.79
C MET A 720 -0.73 -22.69 -9.31
N ILE A 721 0.28 -23.15 -8.56
CA ILE A 721 0.44 -22.77 -7.16
C ILE A 721 0.60 -21.25 -7.02
N GLY A 722 1.16 -20.57 -8.03
CA GLY A 722 1.22 -19.10 -8.10
C GLY A 722 -0.13 -18.40 -8.38
N ARG A 723 -1.20 -19.14 -8.72
CA ARG A 723 -2.50 -18.55 -9.12
C ARG A 723 -3.54 -18.41 -8.02
N VAL A 724 -3.32 -18.91 -6.82
CA VAL A 724 -4.38 -18.99 -5.82
C VAL A 724 -4.31 -17.85 -4.83
N GLN A 725 -5.02 -16.80 -5.08
CA GLN A 725 -5.96 -16.06 -4.21
C GLN A 725 -6.48 -14.80 -4.91
N ARG A 726 -7.79 -14.71 -5.11
CA ARG A 726 -8.53 -13.52 -5.58
C ARG A 726 -8.06 -12.93 -6.92
N GLY A 727 -7.63 -13.74 -7.90
CA GLY A 727 -7.25 -13.25 -9.22
C GLY A 727 -5.93 -12.46 -9.28
N ARG A 728 -5.13 -12.43 -8.21
CA ARG A 728 -3.81 -11.81 -8.19
C ARG A 728 -2.73 -12.89 -8.25
N TYR A 729 -1.82 -12.74 -9.21
CA TYR A 729 -0.58 -13.50 -9.25
C TYR A 729 0.31 -13.08 -8.07
N LEU A 730 0.41 -13.95 -7.07
CA LEU A 730 1.51 -13.87 -6.11
C LEU A 730 2.61 -14.81 -6.59
N PRO A 731 3.85 -14.34 -6.77
CA PRO A 731 4.98 -15.22 -6.98
C PRO A 731 5.02 -16.27 -5.87
N MET A 732 5.37 -17.50 -6.22
CA MET A 732 5.28 -18.64 -5.29
C MET A 732 6.19 -18.49 -4.05
N ASP A 733 7.34 -17.79 -4.21
CA ASP A 733 8.20 -17.40 -3.11
C ASP A 733 7.43 -16.57 -2.06
N ARG A 734 6.65 -15.57 -2.49
CA ARG A 734 5.80 -14.78 -1.58
C ARG A 734 4.74 -15.62 -0.89
N MET A 735 4.18 -16.63 -1.55
CA MET A 735 3.21 -17.54 -0.92
C MET A 735 3.83 -18.41 0.17
N ILE A 736 5.02 -18.95 -0.06
CA ILE A 736 5.74 -19.77 0.94
C ILE A 736 6.02 -18.92 2.18
N PHE A 737 6.58 -17.72 2.01
CA PHE A 737 6.90 -16.84 3.12
C PHE A 737 5.65 -16.31 3.81
N TRP A 738 4.60 -15.97 3.07
CA TRP A 738 3.31 -15.62 3.65
C TRP A 738 2.74 -16.77 4.49
N TRP A 739 2.81 -18.01 3.99
CA TRP A 739 2.35 -19.19 4.74
C TRP A 739 3.16 -19.41 6.02
N LEU A 740 4.47 -19.23 5.97
CA LEU A 740 5.33 -19.32 7.14
C LEU A 740 4.93 -18.28 8.19
N ARG A 741 4.77 -17.03 7.80
CA ARG A 741 4.31 -15.96 8.70
C ARG A 741 2.94 -16.25 9.30
N ALA A 742 1.99 -16.70 8.48
CA ALA A 742 0.62 -16.97 8.90
C ALA A 742 0.54 -18.11 9.94
N ASN A 743 1.51 -19.04 9.93
CA ASN A 743 1.57 -20.15 10.88
C ASN A 743 2.56 -19.92 12.03
N ALA A 744 3.31 -18.82 12.03
CA ALA A 744 4.17 -18.45 13.15
C ALA A 744 3.33 -18.17 14.41
N LYS A 745 3.89 -18.48 15.57
CA LYS A 745 3.30 -18.07 16.85
C LYS A 745 3.69 -16.61 17.07
N MET A 746 2.73 -15.73 16.93
CA MET A 746 2.94 -14.30 17.11
C MET A 746 2.03 -13.78 18.24
N ASP A 747 2.64 -13.03 19.15
CA ASP A 747 1.96 -12.22 20.14
C ASP A 747 2.38 -10.76 19.87
N ASP A 748 1.44 -9.91 19.45
CA ASP A 748 1.72 -8.57 18.92
C ASP A 748 0.98 -7.52 19.74
N HIS A 749 1.70 -6.84 20.61
CA HIS A 749 1.23 -5.75 21.46
C HIS A 749 1.85 -4.40 21.05
N ARG A 750 2.25 -4.24 19.81
CA ARG A 750 2.78 -2.97 19.30
C ARG A 750 1.77 -1.83 19.38
N ASP A 751 0.49 -2.15 19.53
CA ASP A 751 -0.57 -1.17 19.84
C ASP A 751 -0.28 -0.33 21.09
N LEU A 752 0.55 -0.84 22.01
CA LEU A 752 1.01 -0.10 23.20
C LEU A 752 2.00 1.03 22.87
N MET A 753 2.48 1.10 21.61
CA MET A 753 3.41 2.15 21.16
C MET A 753 2.71 3.32 20.46
N TYR A 754 1.43 3.19 20.14
CA TYR A 754 0.68 4.15 19.30
C TYR A 754 -0.35 4.94 20.09
#